data_5b2add8233f4d0ca604af89eb75e5b0c
#
_entry.id   5b2add8233f4d0ca604af89eb75e5b0c
#
_cell.length_a   1.000
_cell.length_b   1.000
_cell.length_c   1.000
_cell.angle_alpha   90.00
_cell.angle_beta   90.00
_cell.angle_gamma   90.00
#
_symmetry.space_group_name_H-M   'P 1'
#
loop_
_entity.id
_entity.type
_entity.pdbx_description
1 polymer ?
#
loop_
_entity_poly.entity_id
_entity_poly.type
_entity_poly.pdbx_seq_one_letter_code
_entity_poly.pdbx_strand_id
1 'polypeptide(L)'
;MARTTLALTSFVSGELGSKLDGRTDFDKYRTGCKTLENFLVHPQGAATRRVGTQFISEVKTSANKTRLIPFEFSTTQTYILEFGNQYIRFYKDKGQILSGGSAYEIASPYLTAELFEIKFAQSADVLYICHPNHAVRKLSRTGHTNWLLEELLFTYGPFLDDNTETTTLSSSAISGNSVTITASAITGINNNTGFQTTDVGRLVSIGYGLGYAEITARTSTTVVTADILETLAPKVNPSKLSKEISASDTTIVVDKIDDYAATGTIRIDDELITYTGKDAATRSFTGCTRGTSSTTAVTHRTLAFVYSTENIATTKWKLGAFSNFSGHPACVSFFEQRLVFAGTNTEPQTIYFSKSGDYENFATGTLADDAMIYTIASNQVNRVRYLKAQRTLIIGTTGGEFTVTADGTDAAVTPTNLTIKKQSSFGTADVDALPVGNAVIFLQKAKRKFRELAYNFDSDGYVAPDLTILNDAVTDSGINEFTYQQEPSSILWAVRDDGILIGLTYQRSENVVAWHKHKLGGSFGTNQFGIVESIASISGTLDEDELWVIVKRTINGSTKRYIECFSDFDFDETNSTDFKFLDSFLTYSGPSTTLNGTISSSATSIVLTDASSFTATGTILIDNERISYTGKSTNTLTGCTRGFNSTAAATHTTGATVKQVVNSFSGLSHLEAQSVGILADGSTHANKTVSSGAITLDRYVNKAAVGLNYSSVLQTMRIEGGAEEGTSQGKTKRISKVVLRLFETVGVRVGPDLNNLETIPFRSSSDPMDTPVSTFLAGDKEIEFRDDYNTDGFIFVKQEQALPCSVLAIYPTVVTSDG
;
A
#
# COMPACT_ATOMS: atom_id res chain seq x y z
N MET A 1 -45.42 -12.51 -31.75
CA MET A 1 -44.29 -12.39 -30.83
C MET A 1 -43.02 -12.22 -31.63
N ALA A 2 -42.38 -11.07 -31.53
CA ALA A 2 -41.09 -10.83 -32.18
C ALA A 2 -40.00 -11.61 -31.44
N ARG A 3 -39.13 -12.29 -32.20
CA ARG A 3 -37.96 -12.99 -31.65
C ARG A 3 -36.69 -12.23 -32.07
N THR A 4 -35.96 -11.72 -31.11
CA THR A 4 -34.77 -10.91 -31.38
C THR A 4 -33.57 -11.49 -30.64
N THR A 5 -32.42 -11.57 -31.30
CA THR A 5 -31.14 -11.92 -30.65
C THR A 5 -30.36 -10.66 -30.44
N LEU A 6 -29.97 -10.43 -29.22
CA LEU A 6 -29.20 -9.27 -28.80
C LEU A 6 -27.72 -9.63 -28.62
N ALA A 7 -26.85 -8.63 -28.60
CA ALA A 7 -25.44 -8.80 -28.37
C ALA A 7 -24.98 -7.93 -27.19
N LEU A 8 -24.56 -8.57 -26.11
CA LEU A 8 -23.86 -7.94 -24.99
C LEU A 8 -22.37 -8.32 -25.13
N THR A 9 -21.58 -7.44 -25.73
CA THR A 9 -20.22 -7.75 -26.20
C THR A 9 -19.13 -7.10 -25.36
N SER A 10 -19.51 -6.38 -24.32
CA SER A 10 -18.53 -5.67 -23.47
C SER A 10 -19.11 -5.44 -22.08
N PHE A 11 -18.26 -5.39 -21.08
CA PHE A 11 -18.58 -5.14 -19.66
C PHE A 11 -17.81 -3.95 -19.09
N VAL A 12 -17.25 -3.07 -19.93
CA VAL A 12 -16.36 -1.95 -19.54
C VAL A 12 -17.01 -0.86 -18.67
N SER A 13 -18.31 -0.92 -18.45
CA SER A 13 -18.99 -0.05 -17.49
C SER A 13 -19.05 -0.66 -16.07
N GLY A 14 -18.64 -1.93 -15.90
CA GLY A 14 -18.65 -2.62 -14.62
C GLY A 14 -20.03 -2.76 -13.99
N GLU A 15 -20.06 -2.81 -12.66
CA GLU A 15 -21.31 -2.86 -11.91
C GLU A 15 -21.97 -1.47 -11.85
N LEU A 16 -23.22 -1.37 -12.27
CA LEU A 16 -24.00 -0.15 -12.29
C LEU A 16 -24.94 -0.06 -11.09
N GLY A 17 -25.09 1.13 -10.56
CA GLY A 17 -25.99 1.40 -9.45
C GLY A 17 -27.47 1.26 -9.83
N SER A 18 -28.31 0.86 -8.86
CA SER A 18 -29.76 0.64 -9.08
C SER A 18 -30.52 1.88 -9.57
N LYS A 19 -29.98 3.09 -9.39
CA LYS A 19 -30.55 4.32 -9.93
C LYS A 19 -30.50 4.41 -11.45
N LEU A 20 -29.67 3.56 -12.09
CA LEU A 20 -29.55 3.46 -13.54
C LEU A 20 -30.45 2.37 -14.16
N ASP A 21 -31.20 1.60 -13.36
CA ASP A 21 -32.01 0.47 -13.85
C ASP A 21 -33.04 0.85 -14.95
N GLY A 22 -33.49 2.09 -14.98
CA GLY A 22 -34.41 2.62 -15.99
C GLY A 22 -33.77 3.42 -17.14
N ARG A 23 -32.43 3.58 -17.12
CA ARG A 23 -31.72 4.46 -18.06
C ARG A 23 -31.18 3.67 -19.27
N THR A 24 -32.10 3.02 -20.00
CA THR A 24 -31.78 2.23 -21.22
C THR A 24 -31.30 3.10 -22.38
N ASP A 25 -31.54 4.41 -22.30
CA ASP A 25 -31.06 5.46 -23.22
C ASP A 25 -29.56 5.74 -23.09
N PHE A 26 -28.95 5.34 -21.99
CA PHE A 26 -27.55 5.61 -21.71
C PHE A 26 -26.63 4.51 -22.25
N ASP A 27 -25.67 4.87 -23.08
CA ASP A 27 -24.80 3.90 -23.76
C ASP A 27 -24.10 2.91 -22.82
N LYS A 28 -23.70 3.39 -21.65
CA LYS A 28 -23.04 2.54 -20.63
C LYS A 28 -23.97 1.51 -19.98
N TYR A 29 -25.29 1.61 -20.17
CA TYR A 29 -26.25 0.60 -19.71
C TYR A 29 -26.03 -0.75 -20.38
N ARG A 30 -25.74 -0.75 -21.69
CA ARG A 30 -25.53 -1.99 -22.47
C ARG A 30 -24.19 -2.66 -22.21
N THR A 31 -23.22 -1.92 -21.69
CA THR A 31 -21.87 -2.41 -21.35
C THR A 31 -21.68 -2.58 -19.85
N GLY A 32 -22.74 -2.49 -19.05
CA GLY A 32 -22.71 -2.64 -17.60
C GLY A 32 -23.38 -3.92 -17.11
N CYS A 33 -23.12 -4.24 -15.86
CA CYS A 33 -23.71 -5.35 -15.13
C CYS A 33 -24.54 -4.84 -13.94
N LYS A 34 -25.59 -5.58 -13.56
CA LYS A 34 -26.36 -5.32 -12.34
C LYS A 34 -25.59 -5.79 -11.10
N THR A 35 -24.89 -6.92 -11.24
CA THR A 35 -23.99 -7.48 -10.22
C THR A 35 -22.74 -7.98 -10.90
N LEU A 36 -21.58 -7.62 -10.35
CA LEU A 36 -20.28 -8.09 -10.82
C LEU A 36 -19.42 -8.45 -9.59
N GLU A 37 -19.60 -9.67 -9.09
CA GLU A 37 -18.95 -10.17 -7.89
C GLU A 37 -17.85 -11.18 -8.24
N ASN A 38 -16.63 -10.95 -7.78
CA ASN A 38 -15.45 -11.78 -8.03
C ASN A 38 -15.10 -11.96 -9.52
N PHE A 39 -15.48 -10.99 -10.35
CA PHE A 39 -15.02 -10.80 -11.71
C PHE A 39 -14.21 -9.50 -11.81
N LEU A 40 -13.18 -9.51 -12.64
CA LEU A 40 -12.42 -8.35 -13.09
C LEU A 40 -12.94 -7.94 -14.46
N VAL A 41 -12.92 -6.66 -14.75
CA VAL A 41 -13.22 -6.15 -16.09
C VAL A 41 -11.92 -5.81 -16.80
N HIS A 42 -11.75 -6.35 -18.01
CA HIS A 42 -10.63 -5.98 -18.87
C HIS A 42 -11.00 -4.77 -19.76
N PRO A 43 -10.04 -3.88 -20.06
CA PRO A 43 -10.30 -2.74 -20.97
C PRO A 43 -10.82 -3.16 -22.34
N GLN A 44 -10.51 -4.37 -22.80
CA GLN A 44 -10.98 -4.96 -24.04
C GLN A 44 -12.47 -5.40 -24.01
N GLY A 45 -13.10 -5.38 -22.83
CA GLY A 45 -14.52 -5.67 -22.66
C GLY A 45 -14.85 -6.98 -21.94
N ALA A 46 -13.93 -7.88 -21.77
CA ALA A 46 -14.16 -9.16 -21.10
C ALA A 46 -14.38 -9.00 -19.58
N ALA A 47 -15.15 -9.91 -19.00
CA ALA A 47 -15.25 -10.12 -17.56
C ALA A 47 -14.61 -11.46 -17.18
N THR A 48 -13.51 -11.45 -16.43
CA THR A 48 -12.73 -12.63 -16.04
C THR A 48 -12.82 -12.84 -14.54
N ARG A 49 -13.03 -14.09 -14.12
CA ARG A 49 -13.00 -14.49 -12.71
C ARG A 49 -11.64 -14.13 -12.10
N ARG A 50 -11.62 -13.47 -10.93
CA ARG A 50 -10.37 -13.21 -10.22
C ARG A 50 -9.68 -14.52 -9.82
N VAL A 51 -8.38 -14.46 -9.70
CA VAL A 51 -7.58 -15.54 -9.08
C VAL A 51 -7.80 -15.60 -7.57
N GLY A 52 -7.36 -16.67 -6.93
CA GLY A 52 -7.45 -16.85 -5.49
C GLY A 52 -6.30 -16.16 -4.72
N THR A 53 -6.33 -16.29 -3.39
CA THR A 53 -5.30 -15.76 -2.50
C THR A 53 -4.49 -16.88 -1.86
N GLN A 54 -3.16 -16.80 -1.95
CA GLN A 54 -2.23 -17.69 -1.28
C GLN A 54 -2.11 -17.31 0.20
N PHE A 55 -2.22 -18.27 1.11
CA PHE A 55 -1.91 -18.06 2.52
C PHE A 55 -0.40 -17.89 2.70
N ILE A 56 0.01 -16.81 3.36
CA ILE A 56 1.42 -16.52 3.66
C ILE A 56 1.70 -16.78 5.15
N SER A 57 0.99 -16.08 6.04
CA SER A 57 1.15 -16.25 7.49
C SER A 57 -0.05 -15.73 8.27
N GLU A 58 -0.16 -16.13 9.54
CA GLU A 58 -1.00 -15.46 10.52
C GLU A 58 -0.25 -14.22 11.06
N VAL A 59 -0.96 -13.09 11.26
CA VAL A 59 -0.39 -11.93 11.95
C VAL A 59 0.06 -12.32 13.36
N LYS A 60 0.99 -11.55 13.95
CA LYS A 60 1.53 -11.86 15.29
C LYS A 60 0.46 -12.08 16.35
N THR A 61 -0.60 -11.28 16.33
CA THR A 61 -1.70 -11.35 17.30
C THR A 61 -3.03 -11.14 16.61
N SER A 62 -3.72 -12.22 16.28
CA SER A 62 -4.98 -12.19 15.53
C SER A 62 -6.12 -11.44 16.24
N ALA A 63 -6.00 -11.09 17.52
CA ALA A 63 -6.95 -10.23 18.22
C ALA A 63 -6.86 -8.77 17.74
N ASN A 64 -5.71 -8.31 17.30
CA ASN A 64 -5.42 -6.93 16.90
C ASN A 64 -5.46 -6.75 15.39
N LYS A 65 -6.02 -5.64 14.93
CA LYS A 65 -5.95 -5.21 13.53
C LYS A 65 -4.51 -4.78 13.22
N THR A 66 -4.02 -5.13 12.03
CA THR A 66 -2.70 -4.75 11.52
C THR A 66 -2.86 -4.05 10.18
N ARG A 67 -1.81 -3.38 9.71
CA ARG A 67 -1.78 -2.65 8.44
C ARG A 67 -0.59 -3.08 7.59
N LEU A 68 -0.81 -3.25 6.29
CA LEU A 68 0.24 -3.46 5.30
C LEU A 68 0.73 -2.13 4.74
N ILE A 69 2.05 -1.97 4.67
CA ILE A 69 2.69 -0.81 4.03
C ILE A 69 3.71 -1.34 3.01
N PRO A 70 3.66 -0.86 1.75
CA PRO A 70 4.63 -1.26 0.73
C PRO A 70 5.98 -0.56 0.97
N PHE A 71 7.06 -1.25 0.61
CA PHE A 71 8.42 -0.69 0.57
C PHE A 71 9.13 -1.21 -0.69
N GLU A 72 9.43 -0.34 -1.62
CA GLU A 72 10.02 -0.67 -2.91
C GLU A 72 11.40 -0.02 -3.08
N PHE A 73 12.47 -0.80 -2.85
CA PHE A 73 13.83 -0.33 -3.11
C PHE A 73 14.16 -0.32 -4.61
N SER A 74 13.72 -1.34 -5.32
CA SER A 74 13.85 -1.49 -6.77
C SER A 74 12.72 -2.39 -7.27
N THR A 75 12.55 -2.50 -8.58
CA THR A 75 11.55 -3.40 -9.20
C THR A 75 11.74 -4.88 -8.85
N THR A 76 12.92 -5.30 -8.37
CA THR A 76 13.24 -6.67 -7.98
C THR A 76 13.44 -6.85 -6.48
N GLN A 77 13.47 -5.77 -5.71
CA GLN A 77 13.62 -5.79 -4.25
C GLN A 77 12.49 -4.99 -3.61
N THR A 78 11.36 -5.64 -3.51
CA THR A 78 10.13 -5.12 -2.93
C THR A 78 9.80 -5.87 -1.64
N TYR A 79 9.15 -5.20 -0.71
CA TYR A 79 8.78 -5.75 0.60
C TYR A 79 7.38 -5.29 0.97
N ILE A 80 6.70 -6.14 1.73
CA ILE A 80 5.50 -5.76 2.47
C ILE A 80 5.85 -5.70 3.95
N LEU A 81 5.48 -4.59 4.58
CA LEU A 81 5.67 -4.36 6.01
C LEU A 81 4.34 -4.56 6.73
N GLU A 82 4.27 -5.51 7.67
CA GLU A 82 3.14 -5.66 8.59
C GLU A 82 3.37 -4.74 9.80
N PHE A 83 2.68 -3.62 9.86
CA PHE A 83 2.61 -2.80 11.06
C PHE A 83 1.54 -3.34 12.00
N GLY A 84 1.96 -3.76 13.18
CA GLY A 84 1.09 -4.24 14.25
C GLY A 84 1.25 -3.45 15.54
N ASN A 85 0.65 -3.92 16.62
CA ASN A 85 0.70 -3.26 17.91
C ASN A 85 2.13 -3.25 18.47
N GLN A 86 2.84 -2.14 18.28
CA GLN A 86 4.21 -1.90 18.71
C GLN A 86 5.27 -2.82 18.06
N TYR A 87 5.03 -3.30 16.83
CA TYR A 87 6.00 -4.07 16.05
C TYR A 87 5.86 -3.84 14.55
N ILE A 88 6.91 -4.19 13.78
CA ILE A 88 6.90 -4.28 12.33
C ILE A 88 7.51 -5.63 11.95
N ARG A 89 6.83 -6.41 11.08
CA ARG A 89 7.30 -7.63 10.43
C ARG A 89 7.45 -7.42 8.93
N PHE A 90 8.24 -8.25 8.30
CA PHE A 90 8.69 -8.05 6.93
C PHE A 90 8.39 -9.27 6.08
N TYR A 91 7.93 -9.04 4.86
CA TYR A 91 7.57 -10.05 3.87
C TYR A 91 8.23 -9.74 2.53
N LYS A 92 8.62 -10.77 1.80
CA LYS A 92 9.23 -10.69 0.48
C LYS A 92 9.00 -11.99 -0.29
N ASP A 93 8.86 -11.91 -1.63
CA ASP A 93 8.74 -13.08 -2.51
C ASP A 93 7.64 -14.05 -2.04
N LYS A 94 6.47 -13.55 -1.72
CA LYS A 94 5.31 -14.31 -1.19
C LYS A 94 5.65 -15.15 0.05
N GLY A 95 6.58 -14.68 0.90
CA GLY A 95 7.00 -15.33 2.13
C GLY A 95 7.32 -14.38 3.27
N GLN A 96 7.25 -14.88 4.51
CA GLN A 96 7.66 -14.14 5.71
C GLN A 96 9.18 -14.19 5.85
N ILE A 97 9.82 -13.05 6.11
CA ILE A 97 11.27 -12.99 6.40
C ILE A 97 11.53 -13.57 7.80
N LEU A 98 12.45 -14.54 7.86
CA LEU A 98 12.83 -15.23 9.10
C LEU A 98 14.25 -14.88 9.51
N SER A 99 14.48 -14.85 10.83
CA SER A 99 15.81 -14.78 11.44
C SER A 99 15.91 -15.85 12.51
N GLY A 100 16.89 -16.77 12.37
CA GLY A 100 17.03 -17.90 13.29
C GLY A 100 15.81 -18.84 13.34
N GLY A 101 15.03 -18.94 12.26
CA GLY A 101 13.83 -19.77 12.18
C GLY A 101 12.54 -19.14 12.75
N SER A 102 12.61 -17.92 13.26
CA SER A 102 11.46 -17.13 13.74
C SER A 102 11.20 -15.93 12.86
N ALA A 103 9.96 -15.43 12.85
CA ALA A 103 9.61 -14.21 12.12
C ALA A 103 10.52 -13.05 12.53
N TYR A 104 11.19 -12.42 11.56
CA TYR A 104 11.99 -11.24 11.81
C TYR A 104 11.06 -10.04 12.09
N GLU A 105 11.30 -9.38 13.22
CA GLU A 105 10.51 -8.21 13.63
C GLU A 105 11.36 -7.17 14.34
N ILE A 106 10.95 -5.91 14.25
CA ILE A 106 11.50 -4.80 15.03
C ILE A 106 10.40 -4.13 15.85
N ALA A 107 10.80 -3.43 16.93
CA ALA A 107 9.88 -2.66 17.74
C ALA A 107 9.43 -1.37 17.02
N SER A 108 8.20 -0.93 17.26
CA SER A 108 7.67 0.36 16.80
C SER A 108 6.87 1.03 17.92
N PRO A 109 6.68 2.37 17.91
CA PRO A 109 5.90 3.03 18.94
C PRO A 109 4.38 2.96 18.70
N TYR A 110 3.92 2.60 17.50
CA TYR A 110 2.54 2.75 17.07
C TYR A 110 1.62 1.70 17.68
N LEU A 111 0.49 2.13 18.21
CA LEU A 111 -0.56 1.27 18.73
C LEU A 111 -1.55 0.84 17.63
N THR A 112 -2.29 -0.24 17.85
CA THR A 112 -3.30 -0.75 16.89
C THR A 112 -4.26 0.33 16.38
N ALA A 113 -4.71 1.24 17.25
CA ALA A 113 -5.65 2.30 16.88
C ALA A 113 -5.05 3.39 15.97
N GLU A 114 -3.73 3.49 15.92
CA GLU A 114 -2.97 4.54 15.23
C GLU A 114 -2.50 4.12 13.84
N LEU A 115 -2.48 2.82 13.54
CA LEU A 115 -1.82 2.28 12.36
C LEU A 115 -2.35 2.87 11.03
N PHE A 116 -3.64 3.19 10.94
CA PHE A 116 -4.26 3.73 9.73
C PHE A 116 -4.11 5.25 9.58
N GLU A 117 -3.59 5.93 10.62
CA GLU A 117 -3.22 7.35 10.56
C GLU A 117 -1.77 7.57 10.10
N ILE A 118 -0.96 6.51 10.06
CA ILE A 118 0.42 6.55 9.55
C ILE A 118 0.40 6.98 8.07
N LYS A 119 1.22 7.99 7.74
CA LYS A 119 1.53 8.37 6.36
C LYS A 119 3.03 8.33 6.15
N PHE A 120 3.42 8.02 4.93
CA PHE A 120 4.82 7.76 4.62
C PHE A 120 5.21 8.25 3.22
N ALA A 121 6.49 8.52 3.07
CA ALA A 121 7.13 8.78 1.79
C ALA A 121 8.49 8.07 1.77
N GLN A 122 8.81 7.43 0.66
CA GLN A 122 10.04 6.66 0.51
C GLN A 122 11.04 7.39 -0.38
N SER A 123 12.32 7.30 -0.01
CA SER A 123 13.46 7.68 -0.84
C SER A 123 14.52 6.57 -0.76
N ALA A 124 14.67 5.79 -1.83
CA ALA A 124 15.57 4.64 -1.89
C ALA A 124 15.38 3.68 -0.69
N ASP A 125 16.42 3.49 0.13
CA ASP A 125 16.40 2.58 1.30
C ASP A 125 15.78 3.18 2.57
N VAL A 126 15.19 4.37 2.51
CA VAL A 126 14.63 5.07 3.68
C VAL A 126 13.17 5.40 3.48
N LEU A 127 12.33 4.98 4.44
CA LEU A 127 10.93 5.35 4.53
C LEU A 127 10.76 6.38 5.66
N TYR A 128 10.32 7.59 5.32
CA TYR A 128 9.95 8.63 6.29
C TYR A 128 8.50 8.43 6.71
N ILE A 129 8.27 8.31 8.01
CA ILE A 129 6.99 7.95 8.60
C ILE A 129 6.49 9.09 9.48
N CYS A 130 5.27 9.56 9.21
CA CYS A 130 4.57 10.59 9.96
C CYS A 130 3.33 10.04 10.64
N HIS A 131 3.10 10.53 11.85
CA HIS A 131 1.88 10.32 12.62
C HIS A 131 1.65 11.53 13.53
N PRO A 132 0.42 12.09 13.67
CA PRO A 132 0.19 13.33 14.39
C PRO A 132 0.57 13.30 15.89
N ASN A 133 0.62 12.10 16.50
CA ASN A 133 0.92 11.91 17.93
C ASN A 133 2.34 11.37 18.20
N HIS A 134 3.14 11.12 17.16
CA HIS A 134 4.49 10.57 17.30
C HIS A 134 5.50 11.40 16.54
N ALA A 135 6.70 11.55 17.11
CA ALA A 135 7.84 12.17 16.42
C ALA A 135 8.06 11.49 15.06
N VAL A 136 8.45 12.28 14.06
CA VAL A 136 8.76 11.76 12.72
C VAL A 136 9.85 10.71 12.84
N ARG A 137 9.68 9.59 12.14
CA ARG A 137 10.65 8.49 12.14
C ARG A 137 11.13 8.17 10.73
N LYS A 138 12.35 7.67 10.66
CA LYS A 138 12.87 7.04 9.44
C LYS A 138 13.11 5.56 9.69
N LEU A 139 12.61 4.74 8.75
CA LEU A 139 12.88 3.32 8.70
C LEU A 139 13.88 3.07 7.58
N SER A 140 15.09 2.68 7.96
CA SER A 140 16.20 2.44 7.05
C SER A 140 16.46 0.94 6.89
N ARG A 141 16.78 0.52 5.65
CA ARG A 141 17.08 -0.87 5.30
C ARG A 141 18.54 -1.00 4.84
N THR A 142 19.28 -1.94 5.39
CA THR A 142 20.62 -2.31 4.92
C THR A 142 20.73 -3.79 4.55
N GLY A 143 19.66 -4.57 4.74
CA GLY A 143 19.58 -5.98 4.37
C GLY A 143 18.20 -6.56 4.67
N HIS A 144 17.95 -7.82 4.29
CA HIS A 144 16.64 -8.45 4.48
C HIS A 144 16.24 -8.55 5.96
N THR A 145 17.21 -8.79 6.84
CA THR A 145 17.04 -8.89 8.28
C THR A 145 17.79 -7.78 9.04
N ASN A 146 17.99 -6.63 8.42
CA ASN A 146 18.67 -5.50 9.03
C ASN A 146 17.94 -4.20 8.70
N TRP A 147 16.99 -3.87 9.58
CA TRP A 147 16.14 -2.68 9.52
C TRP A 147 16.26 -1.89 10.79
N LEU A 148 16.30 -0.55 10.69
CA LEU A 148 16.41 0.36 11.81
C LEU A 148 15.29 1.39 11.76
N LEU A 149 14.48 1.47 12.81
CA LEU A 149 13.47 2.52 13.01
C LEU A 149 13.97 3.50 14.07
N GLU A 150 14.28 4.72 13.65
CA GLU A 150 14.79 5.76 14.54
C GLU A 150 14.01 7.07 14.40
N GLU A 151 14.06 7.93 15.40
CA GLU A 151 13.52 9.29 15.30
C GLU A 151 14.35 10.12 14.33
N LEU A 152 13.66 10.95 13.54
CA LEU A 152 14.32 11.88 12.63
C LEU A 152 14.94 13.01 13.44
N LEU A 153 16.27 13.10 13.43
CA LEU A 153 17.00 14.18 14.04
C LEU A 153 17.12 15.33 13.03
N PHE A 154 16.46 16.44 13.33
CA PHE A 154 16.53 17.64 12.49
C PHE A 154 17.86 18.35 12.69
N THR A 155 18.56 18.61 11.60
CA THR A 155 19.81 19.41 11.62
C THR A 155 19.51 20.87 11.98
N TYR A 156 18.30 21.38 11.63
CA TYR A 156 17.79 22.68 12.04
C TYR A 156 16.28 22.76 11.83
N GLY A 157 15.56 23.23 12.85
CA GLY A 157 14.10 23.45 12.79
C GLY A 157 13.28 22.19 12.49
N PRO A 158 12.05 22.31 11.91
CA PRO A 158 11.39 23.59 11.64
C PRO A 158 10.93 24.31 12.91
N PHE A 159 10.80 25.62 12.82
CA PHE A 159 10.35 26.46 13.92
C PHE A 159 9.03 27.15 13.60
N LEU A 160 8.28 27.51 14.64
CA LEU A 160 7.16 28.46 14.57
C LEU A 160 7.70 29.87 14.29
N ASP A 161 6.82 30.83 14.07
CA ASP A 161 7.17 32.23 13.89
C ASP A 161 7.99 32.81 15.07
N ASP A 162 8.78 33.84 14.80
CA ASP A 162 9.52 34.55 15.84
C ASP A 162 8.55 35.09 16.91
N ASN A 163 8.95 35.05 18.17
CA ASN A 163 8.19 35.66 19.27
C ASN A 163 7.93 37.15 19.01
N THR A 164 6.70 37.58 19.15
CA THR A 164 6.23 38.95 19.01
C THR A 164 5.91 39.60 20.38
N GLU A 165 5.94 38.82 21.44
CA GLU A 165 5.64 39.25 22.79
C GLU A 165 6.86 39.83 23.49
N THR A 166 6.66 40.49 24.65
CA THR A 166 7.72 41.05 25.47
C THR A 166 8.50 40.02 26.28
N THR A 167 8.07 38.77 26.27
CA THR A 167 8.73 37.66 26.98
C THR A 167 10.14 37.46 26.46
N THR A 168 11.13 37.49 27.33
CA THR A 168 12.53 37.19 27.00
C THR A 168 12.89 35.77 27.41
N LEU A 169 13.75 35.13 26.62
CA LEU A 169 14.47 33.92 27.05
C LEU A 169 15.91 34.25 27.34
N SER A 170 16.44 33.67 28.41
CA SER A 170 17.87 33.70 28.77
C SER A 170 18.36 32.27 29.00
N SER A 171 19.55 31.97 28.53
CA SER A 171 20.22 30.68 28.78
C SER A 171 21.33 30.88 29.83
N SER A 172 21.68 29.83 30.57
CA SER A 172 22.82 29.88 31.50
C SER A 172 24.17 29.82 30.77
N ALA A 173 24.20 29.32 29.52
CA ALA A 173 25.36 29.29 28.64
C ALA A 173 24.92 29.38 27.17
N ILE A 174 25.83 29.73 26.27
CA ILE A 174 25.54 29.77 24.80
C ILE A 174 25.91 28.46 24.08
N SER A 175 26.52 27.51 24.78
CA SER A 175 26.90 26.19 24.27
C SER A 175 26.97 25.17 25.41
N GLY A 176 26.91 23.87 25.09
CA GLY A 176 27.03 22.76 26.04
C GLY A 176 25.68 22.11 26.36
N ASN A 177 25.74 21.06 27.18
CA ASN A 177 24.59 20.26 27.57
C ASN A 177 24.03 20.67 28.93
N SER A 178 22.80 20.31 29.21
CA SER A 178 22.10 20.57 30.48
C SER A 178 22.07 22.06 30.86
N VAL A 179 22.00 22.94 29.87
CA VAL A 179 21.89 24.38 30.01
C VAL A 179 20.49 24.76 30.47
N THR A 180 20.38 25.63 31.48
CA THR A 180 19.08 26.13 31.93
C THR A 180 18.63 27.28 31.02
N ILE A 181 17.41 27.18 30.48
CA ILE A 181 16.73 28.25 29.77
C ILE A 181 15.61 28.79 30.65
N THR A 182 15.61 30.11 30.89
CA THR A 182 14.64 30.81 31.74
C THR A 182 13.86 31.84 30.93
N ALA A 183 12.54 31.77 31.00
CA ALA A 183 11.62 32.75 30.43
C ALA A 183 11.24 33.82 31.49
N SER A 184 11.17 35.09 31.09
CA SER A 184 10.74 36.17 31.99
C SER A 184 9.24 36.14 32.32
N ALA A 185 8.43 35.52 31.46
CA ALA A 185 6.99 35.31 31.60
C ALA A 185 6.54 34.08 30.83
N ILE A 186 5.25 33.70 30.97
CA ILE A 186 4.64 32.58 30.20
C ILE A 186 4.00 33.05 28.88
N THR A 187 3.80 34.37 28.71
CA THR A 187 3.16 34.99 27.54
C THR A 187 3.94 34.64 26.25
N GLY A 188 3.23 34.21 25.20
CA GLY A 188 3.83 33.77 23.94
C GLY A 188 4.34 32.34 23.95
N ILE A 189 4.45 31.70 25.13
CA ILE A 189 4.84 30.27 25.22
C ILE A 189 3.60 29.41 25.33
N ASN A 190 3.39 28.50 24.37
CA ASN A 190 2.29 27.47 24.39
C ASN A 190 0.91 28.07 24.69
N ASN A 191 0.49 29.07 23.91
CA ASN A 191 -0.79 29.77 24.10
C ASN A 191 -0.91 30.37 25.51
N ASN A 192 0.19 30.96 26.03
CA ASN A 192 0.29 31.59 27.35
C ASN A 192 0.18 30.63 28.56
N THR A 193 0.42 29.35 28.36
CA THR A 193 0.47 28.34 29.45
C THR A 193 1.90 28.11 29.98
N GLY A 194 2.89 28.65 29.29
CA GLY A 194 4.31 28.44 29.59
C GLY A 194 4.79 27.05 29.13
N PHE A 195 6.04 26.73 29.49
CA PHE A 195 6.61 25.41 29.16
C PHE A 195 5.83 24.27 29.82
N GLN A 196 5.61 23.17 29.06
CA GLN A 196 4.89 21.98 29.47
C GLN A 196 5.84 20.77 29.50
N THR A 197 5.43 19.68 30.15
CA THR A 197 6.17 18.40 30.10
C THR A 197 6.20 17.82 28.68
N THR A 198 5.22 18.18 27.85
CA THR A 198 5.12 17.84 26.43
C THR A 198 6.09 18.64 25.54
N ASP A 199 6.84 19.59 26.07
CA ASP A 199 7.92 20.29 25.36
C ASP A 199 9.26 19.54 25.43
N VAL A 200 9.40 18.49 26.21
CA VAL A 200 10.60 17.65 26.22
C VAL A 200 10.77 17.01 24.82
N GLY A 201 11.97 17.14 24.25
CA GLY A 201 12.29 16.80 22.85
C GLY A 201 12.02 17.95 21.85
N ARG A 202 11.43 19.08 22.30
CA ARG A 202 11.15 20.23 21.43
C ARG A 202 12.38 21.10 21.23
N LEU A 203 12.57 21.57 20.01
CA LEU A 203 13.63 22.56 19.71
C LEU A 203 13.24 23.96 20.19
N VAL A 204 14.23 24.76 20.52
CA VAL A 204 14.10 26.18 20.80
C VAL A 204 15.29 26.92 20.20
N SER A 205 15.03 27.94 19.39
CA SER A 205 16.06 28.83 18.85
C SER A 205 16.06 30.13 19.66
N ILE A 206 17.27 30.63 20.05
CA ILE A 206 17.42 31.81 20.87
C ILE A 206 18.47 32.74 20.24
N GLY A 207 18.06 33.97 19.96
CA GLY A 207 18.93 35.00 19.40
C GLY A 207 18.93 35.04 17.87
N TYR A 208 20.08 35.31 17.34
CA TYR A 208 20.34 35.50 15.91
C TYR A 208 21.04 34.28 15.29
N GLY A 209 21.01 34.18 13.96
CA GLY A 209 21.68 33.09 13.23
C GLY A 209 20.96 31.75 13.39
N LEU A 210 21.72 30.66 13.38
CA LEU A 210 21.22 29.29 13.39
C LEU A 210 21.35 28.59 14.75
N GLY A 211 21.53 29.38 15.86
CA GLY A 211 21.67 28.83 17.22
C GLY A 211 20.36 28.24 17.74
N TYR A 212 20.41 26.98 18.20
CA TYR A 212 19.23 26.28 18.75
C TYR A 212 19.63 25.23 19.79
N ALA A 213 18.66 24.85 20.60
CA ALA A 213 18.78 23.82 21.63
C ALA A 213 17.58 22.87 21.59
N GLU A 214 17.75 21.70 22.17
CA GLU A 214 16.68 20.73 22.42
C GLU A 214 16.33 20.69 23.90
N ILE A 215 15.08 20.84 24.26
CA ILE A 215 14.59 20.80 25.65
C ILE A 215 14.65 19.35 26.13
N THR A 216 15.49 19.07 27.14
CA THR A 216 15.69 17.73 27.71
C THR A 216 14.89 17.50 29.00
N ALA A 217 14.54 18.58 29.73
CA ALA A 217 13.69 18.49 30.92
C ALA A 217 12.93 19.78 31.17
N ARG A 218 11.78 19.68 31.84
CA ARG A 218 10.99 20.83 32.30
C ARG A 218 11.07 20.95 33.82
N THR A 219 11.48 22.10 34.29
CA THR A 219 11.53 22.41 35.73
C THR A 219 10.27 23.16 36.20
N SER A 220 9.82 24.17 35.44
CA SER A 220 8.60 24.94 35.74
C SER A 220 7.95 25.45 34.43
N THR A 221 6.88 26.22 34.55
CA THR A 221 6.26 26.89 33.39
C THR A 221 7.17 27.94 32.73
N THR A 222 8.23 28.39 33.42
CA THR A 222 9.16 29.38 32.91
C THR A 222 10.61 28.86 32.83
N VAL A 223 10.89 27.63 33.28
CA VAL A 223 12.26 27.10 33.31
C VAL A 223 12.32 25.69 32.72
N VAL A 224 13.22 25.52 31.78
CA VAL A 224 13.56 24.23 31.17
C VAL A 224 15.07 24.01 31.18
N THR A 225 15.48 22.74 31.10
CA THR A 225 16.85 22.32 30.82
C THR A 225 16.92 21.91 29.35
N ALA A 226 17.99 22.28 28.67
CA ALA A 226 18.17 21.98 27.25
C ALA A 226 19.64 21.68 26.94
N ASP A 227 19.86 20.90 25.89
CA ASP A 227 21.15 20.67 25.27
C ASP A 227 21.28 21.58 24.05
N ILE A 228 22.34 22.41 24.00
CA ILE A 228 22.57 23.33 22.90
C ILE A 228 23.23 22.54 21.77
N LEU A 229 22.52 22.40 20.66
CA LEU A 229 22.95 21.66 19.47
C LEU A 229 23.76 22.54 18.52
N GLU A 230 23.45 23.86 18.47
CA GLU A 230 24.22 24.84 17.72
C GLU A 230 24.36 26.11 18.57
N THR A 231 25.57 26.71 18.56
CA THR A 231 25.92 27.86 19.42
C THR A 231 24.89 28.98 19.34
N LEU A 232 24.34 29.36 20.48
CA LEU A 232 23.36 30.45 20.59
C LEU A 232 24.02 31.83 20.36
N ALA A 233 23.28 32.74 19.76
CA ALA A 233 23.74 34.14 19.55
C ALA A 233 22.72 35.16 20.07
N PRO A 234 22.51 35.26 21.40
CA PRO A 234 21.42 36.07 21.98
C PRO A 234 21.58 37.56 21.74
N LYS A 235 22.80 38.05 21.53
CA LYS A 235 23.13 39.48 21.43
C LYS A 235 23.18 40.00 20.02
N VAL A 236 23.97 39.38 19.16
CA VAL A 236 24.25 39.85 17.79
C VAL A 236 24.21 38.72 16.79
N ASN A 237 23.88 39.06 15.53
CA ASN A 237 23.97 38.10 14.45
C ASN A 237 25.43 37.67 14.21
N PRO A 238 25.76 36.38 14.22
CA PRO A 238 27.13 35.93 14.01
C PRO A 238 27.72 36.45 12.68
N SER A 239 28.97 36.88 12.76
CA SER A 239 29.77 37.26 11.60
C SER A 239 30.45 36.03 11.00
N LYS A 240 31.19 36.21 9.89
CA LYS A 240 32.04 35.18 9.30
C LYS A 240 33.45 35.68 9.11
N LEU A 241 34.44 34.79 9.22
CA LEU A 241 35.82 35.11 8.88
C LEU A 241 35.93 35.48 7.39
N SER A 242 36.48 36.65 7.09
CA SER A 242 36.74 37.09 5.73
C SER A 242 37.96 36.38 5.09
N LYS A 243 38.84 35.84 5.92
CA LYS A 243 40.05 35.10 5.55
C LYS A 243 40.39 34.05 6.61
N GLU A 244 41.15 33.04 6.22
CA GLU A 244 41.76 32.09 7.16
C GLU A 244 42.63 32.82 8.20
N ILE A 245 42.59 32.39 9.46
CA ILE A 245 43.42 32.86 10.54
C ILE A 245 44.23 31.72 11.14
N SER A 246 45.49 31.99 11.43
CA SER A 246 46.39 31.07 12.14
C SER A 246 46.17 31.11 13.65
N ALA A 247 46.70 30.13 14.37
CA ALA A 247 46.66 30.11 15.85
C ALA A 247 47.35 31.30 16.54
N SER A 248 48.15 32.08 15.83
CA SER A 248 48.93 33.21 16.38
C SER A 248 48.42 34.59 15.92
N ASP A 249 47.39 34.66 15.09
CA ASP A 249 46.88 35.94 14.58
C ASP A 249 46.22 36.73 15.72
N THR A 250 46.65 38.02 15.84
CA THR A 250 46.14 38.97 16.83
C THR A 250 45.14 39.96 16.25
N THR A 251 44.88 39.87 14.94
CA THR A 251 43.87 40.68 14.23
C THR A 251 42.98 39.72 13.38
N ILE A 252 41.68 39.76 13.61
CA ILE A 252 40.71 38.87 13.00
C ILE A 252 39.77 39.69 12.14
N VAL A 253 39.81 39.49 10.82
CA VAL A 253 38.96 40.19 9.85
C VAL A 253 37.70 39.40 9.60
N VAL A 254 36.54 40.07 9.67
CA VAL A 254 35.20 39.50 9.56
C VAL A 254 34.36 40.22 8.50
N ASP A 255 33.28 39.66 8.09
CA ASP A 255 32.35 40.26 7.08
C ASP A 255 31.54 41.43 7.69
N LYS A 256 31.17 41.33 9.00
CA LYS A 256 30.41 42.35 9.74
C LYS A 256 30.95 42.48 11.17
N ILE A 257 31.09 43.72 11.65
CA ILE A 257 31.61 43.97 13.01
C ILE A 257 30.81 45.01 13.81
N ASP A 258 29.87 45.72 13.17
CA ASP A 258 29.23 46.90 13.73
C ASP A 258 28.51 46.61 15.07
N ASP A 259 27.81 45.49 15.15
CA ASP A 259 26.96 45.08 16.26
C ASP A 259 27.76 44.52 17.47
N TYR A 260 29.05 44.21 17.28
CA TYR A 260 29.89 43.70 18.36
C TYR A 260 30.34 44.84 19.32
N ALA A 261 30.56 44.52 20.59
CA ALA A 261 31.09 45.44 21.57
C ALA A 261 32.48 45.96 21.17
N ALA A 262 32.94 47.09 21.78
CA ALA A 262 34.25 47.61 21.48
C ALA A 262 35.40 46.69 21.96
N THR A 263 35.15 45.92 23.01
CA THR A 263 36.04 44.89 23.59
C THR A 263 35.18 43.70 24.02
N GLY A 264 35.78 42.53 24.15
CA GLY A 264 35.01 41.36 24.59
C GLY A 264 35.65 40.03 24.26
N THR A 265 34.85 38.99 24.24
CA THR A 265 35.24 37.63 23.81
C THR A 265 34.38 37.19 22.67
N ILE A 266 34.99 36.57 21.69
CA ILE A 266 34.31 35.88 20.59
C ILE A 266 34.63 34.38 20.64
N ARG A 267 33.76 33.61 20.12
CA ARG A 267 33.94 32.16 19.88
C ARG A 267 34.02 31.89 18.39
N ILE A 268 35.01 31.09 17.97
CA ILE A 268 35.12 30.54 16.62
C ILE A 268 35.35 29.02 16.77
N ASP A 269 34.46 28.20 16.24
CA ASP A 269 34.41 26.79 16.52
C ASP A 269 34.46 26.53 18.04
N ASP A 270 35.48 25.83 18.55
CA ASP A 270 35.66 25.60 19.99
C ASP A 270 36.65 26.55 20.68
N GLU A 271 37.22 27.50 19.95
CA GLU A 271 38.17 28.45 20.50
C GLU A 271 37.49 29.72 21.02
N LEU A 272 37.83 30.13 22.26
CA LEU A 272 37.51 31.42 22.80
C LEU A 272 38.68 32.42 22.60
N ILE A 273 38.38 33.59 22.06
CA ILE A 273 39.35 34.63 21.72
C ILE A 273 38.90 35.95 22.33
N THR A 274 39.70 36.51 23.23
CA THR A 274 39.43 37.85 23.76
C THR A 274 40.03 38.91 22.83
N TYR A 275 39.31 40.01 22.62
CA TYR A 275 39.81 41.15 21.84
C TYR A 275 39.68 42.43 22.66
N THR A 276 40.66 43.34 22.50
CA THR A 276 40.75 44.60 23.25
C THR A 276 40.32 45.79 22.41
N GLY A 277 40.00 45.61 21.14
CA GLY A 277 39.54 46.68 20.28
C GLY A 277 38.85 46.13 19.03
N LYS A 278 38.06 46.95 18.35
CA LYS A 278 37.52 46.68 17.00
C LYS A 278 37.80 47.88 16.08
N ASP A 279 38.07 47.60 14.84
CA ASP A 279 38.21 48.59 13.77
C ASP A 279 37.10 48.39 12.72
N ALA A 280 36.16 49.32 12.67
CA ALA A 280 35.04 49.29 11.75
C ALA A 280 35.47 49.50 10.29
N ALA A 281 36.54 50.25 10.02
CA ALA A 281 37.01 50.52 8.67
C ALA A 281 37.58 49.24 7.99
N THR A 282 38.34 48.47 8.78
CA THR A 282 38.92 47.19 8.30
C THR A 282 38.06 45.98 8.65
N ARG A 283 36.92 46.17 9.33
CA ARG A 283 36.03 45.13 9.87
C ARG A 283 36.81 44.05 10.64
N SER A 284 37.66 44.49 11.58
CA SER A 284 38.53 43.57 12.32
C SER A 284 38.46 43.75 13.82
N PHE A 285 38.53 42.61 14.54
CA PHE A 285 38.87 42.59 15.96
C PHE A 285 40.36 42.74 16.11
N THR A 286 40.81 43.56 17.01
CA THR A 286 42.22 43.89 17.23
C THR A 286 42.64 43.59 18.67
N GLY A 287 43.96 43.36 18.87
CA GLY A 287 44.49 42.94 20.17
C GLY A 287 43.90 41.62 20.65
N CYS A 288 43.75 40.65 19.70
CA CYS A 288 43.17 39.34 20.00
C CYS A 288 44.16 38.47 20.76
N THR A 289 43.70 37.94 21.91
CA THR A 289 44.38 36.85 22.65
C THR A 289 43.70 35.54 22.33
N ARG A 290 44.48 34.63 21.77
CA ARG A 290 43.99 33.32 21.27
C ARG A 290 43.93 32.30 22.40
N GLY A 291 42.98 31.31 22.28
CA GLY A 291 42.90 30.18 23.24
C GLY A 291 42.60 30.60 24.67
N THR A 292 41.80 31.64 24.92
CA THR A 292 41.43 32.07 26.25
C THR A 292 40.48 31.12 27.00
N SER A 293 40.37 31.22 28.32
CA SER A 293 39.46 30.40 29.14
C SER A 293 39.68 28.90 28.98
N SER A 294 40.93 28.46 28.90
CA SER A 294 41.34 27.05 28.77
C SER A 294 40.95 26.39 27.43
N THR A 295 40.66 27.16 26.40
CA THR A 295 40.54 26.68 25.03
C THR A 295 41.89 26.65 24.31
N THR A 296 42.00 25.90 23.22
CA THR A 296 43.26 25.79 22.45
C THR A 296 43.20 26.69 21.23
N ALA A 297 44.25 27.49 21.00
CA ALA A 297 44.41 28.29 19.80
C ALA A 297 44.68 27.37 18.60
N VAL A 298 43.82 27.46 17.56
CA VAL A 298 43.91 26.66 16.33
C VAL A 298 43.73 27.52 15.08
N THR A 299 44.02 26.99 13.93
CA THR A 299 43.74 27.63 12.63
C THR A 299 42.25 27.52 12.33
N HIS A 300 41.61 28.63 11.91
CA HIS A 300 40.22 28.66 11.49
C HIS A 300 40.12 29.06 10.02
N ARG A 301 39.29 28.34 9.28
CA ARG A 301 39.11 28.53 7.82
C ARG A 301 38.29 29.79 7.52
N THR A 302 38.45 30.35 6.34
CA THR A 302 37.56 31.37 5.81
C THR A 302 36.10 30.92 5.90
N LEU A 303 35.20 31.88 6.20
CA LEU A 303 33.76 31.68 6.37
C LEU A 303 33.34 30.94 7.66
N ALA A 304 34.29 30.57 8.57
CA ALA A 304 33.93 30.10 9.89
C ALA A 304 33.13 31.19 10.63
N PHE A 305 32.08 30.75 11.37
CA PHE A 305 31.23 31.67 12.12
C PHE A 305 31.97 32.23 13.32
N VAL A 306 31.72 33.50 13.58
CA VAL A 306 32.26 34.25 14.73
C VAL A 306 31.09 34.66 15.62
N TYR A 307 31.02 34.10 16.80
CA TYR A 307 29.93 34.34 17.76
C TYR A 307 30.40 35.33 18.85
N SER A 308 29.51 36.23 19.26
CA SER A 308 29.70 36.95 20.52
C SER A 308 29.40 36.01 21.69
N THR A 309 30.25 35.99 22.71
CA THR A 309 30.01 35.23 23.95
C THR A 309 29.11 35.99 24.95
N GLU A 310 28.63 37.18 24.61
CA GLU A 310 27.67 37.90 25.44
C GLU A 310 26.34 37.19 25.50
N ASN A 311 25.99 36.68 26.66
CA ASN A 311 24.76 35.96 26.92
C ASN A 311 23.76 36.85 27.65
N ILE A 312 22.73 37.31 26.96
CA ILE A 312 21.71 38.22 27.49
C ILE A 312 20.32 37.67 27.28
N ALA A 313 19.36 38.11 28.10
CA ALA A 313 17.95 37.84 27.86
C ALA A 313 17.50 38.54 26.58
N THR A 314 16.86 37.81 25.68
CA THR A 314 16.40 38.32 24.39
C THR A 314 14.94 37.98 24.12
N THR A 315 14.22 38.91 23.46
CA THR A 315 12.87 38.65 22.94
C THR A 315 12.91 37.88 21.61
N LYS A 316 14.10 37.77 20.99
CA LYS A 316 14.28 37.04 19.72
C LYS A 316 14.46 35.57 19.99
N TRP A 317 13.39 34.85 19.93
CA TRP A 317 13.37 33.40 20.09
C TRP A 317 12.16 32.80 19.37
N LYS A 318 12.23 31.53 19.07
CA LYS A 318 11.15 30.73 18.45
C LYS A 318 11.20 29.32 18.97
N LEU A 319 10.02 28.67 19.06
CA LEU A 319 9.88 27.29 19.48
C LEU A 319 9.81 26.39 18.26
N GLY A 320 10.29 25.16 18.37
CA GLY A 320 10.15 24.12 17.36
C GLY A 320 8.68 23.89 17.02
N ALA A 321 8.40 23.69 15.72
CA ALA A 321 7.04 23.49 15.24
C ALA A 321 6.50 22.10 15.63
N PHE A 322 7.37 21.11 15.83
CA PHE A 322 7.00 19.73 16.15
C PHE A 322 7.29 19.40 17.61
N SER A 323 6.31 18.95 18.34
CA SER A 323 6.42 18.49 19.72
C SER A 323 5.16 17.76 20.15
N ASN A 324 5.18 17.08 21.30
CA ASN A 324 3.99 16.50 21.89
C ASN A 324 2.95 17.55 22.34
N PHE A 325 3.31 18.84 22.42
CA PHE A 325 2.37 19.95 22.64
C PHE A 325 1.73 20.42 21.32
N SER A 326 2.55 20.75 20.33
CA SER A 326 2.08 21.28 19.04
C SER A 326 1.55 20.19 18.10
N GLY A 327 1.79 18.94 18.42
CA GLY A 327 1.60 17.78 17.54
C GLY A 327 2.77 17.64 16.58
N HIS A 328 2.77 16.51 15.89
CA HIS A 328 3.73 16.18 14.84
C HIS A 328 3.06 16.25 13.47
N PRO A 329 3.80 16.29 12.35
CA PRO A 329 3.22 16.36 11.03
C PRO A 329 2.41 15.09 10.73
N ALA A 330 1.23 15.28 10.17
CA ALA A 330 0.34 14.20 9.75
C ALA A 330 0.58 13.75 8.30
N CYS A 331 1.29 14.54 7.49
CA CYS A 331 1.53 14.28 6.07
C CYS A 331 3.00 14.48 5.73
N VAL A 332 3.49 13.66 4.79
CA VAL A 332 4.85 13.72 4.26
C VAL A 332 4.83 13.42 2.76
N SER A 333 5.71 14.09 2.01
CA SER A 333 5.97 13.84 0.59
C SER A 333 7.34 14.35 0.20
N PHE A 334 7.87 13.89 -0.94
CA PHE A 334 9.00 14.53 -1.60
C PHE A 334 8.49 15.42 -2.74
N PHE A 335 9.07 16.59 -2.88
CA PHE A 335 8.77 17.49 -3.99
C PHE A 335 10.01 18.32 -4.34
N GLU A 336 10.43 18.29 -5.60
CA GLU A 336 11.59 19.04 -6.13
C GLU A 336 12.84 18.95 -5.22
N GLN A 337 13.26 17.71 -4.90
CA GLN A 337 14.40 17.41 -4.03
C GLN A 337 14.29 17.94 -2.60
N ARG A 338 13.10 18.19 -2.11
CA ARG A 338 12.79 18.61 -0.74
C ARG A 338 11.90 17.60 -0.05
N LEU A 339 12.14 17.37 1.22
CA LEU A 339 11.20 16.66 2.10
C LEU A 339 10.16 17.67 2.58
N VAL A 340 8.90 17.33 2.44
CA VAL A 340 7.77 18.22 2.74
C VAL A 340 6.90 17.61 3.83
N PHE A 341 6.66 18.34 4.89
CA PHE A 341 5.75 17.97 5.98
C PHE A 341 4.56 18.92 6.06
N ALA A 342 3.42 18.45 6.57
CA ALA A 342 2.27 19.32 6.83
C ALA A 342 1.32 18.75 7.90
N GLY A 343 0.45 19.62 8.41
CA GLY A 343 -0.74 19.24 9.14
C GLY A 343 -0.51 18.87 10.60
N THR A 344 0.28 19.66 11.36
CA THR A 344 0.37 19.50 12.82
C THR A 344 -0.97 19.84 13.51
N ASN A 345 -1.11 19.55 14.80
CA ASN A 345 -2.35 19.81 15.52
C ASN A 345 -2.59 21.32 15.72
N THR A 346 -1.55 22.09 16.02
CA THR A 346 -1.64 23.55 16.24
C THR A 346 -1.57 24.34 14.95
N GLU A 347 -0.84 23.84 13.93
CA GLU A 347 -0.66 24.48 12.63
C GLU A 347 -1.19 23.56 11.50
N PRO A 348 -2.51 23.30 11.45
CA PRO A 348 -3.08 22.28 10.55
C PRO A 348 -3.00 22.62 9.05
N GLN A 349 -2.74 23.90 8.71
CA GLN A 349 -2.66 24.40 7.34
C GLN A 349 -1.23 24.78 6.91
N THR A 350 -0.25 24.59 7.80
CA THR A 350 1.15 24.97 7.54
C THR A 350 1.89 23.81 6.88
N ILE A 351 2.72 24.16 5.90
CA ILE A 351 3.53 23.26 5.10
C ILE A 351 4.99 23.65 5.32
N TYR A 352 5.81 22.66 5.59
CA TYR A 352 7.24 22.81 5.89
C TYR A 352 8.04 22.11 4.80
N PHE A 353 8.87 22.83 4.07
CA PHE A 353 9.77 22.30 3.05
C PHE A 353 11.21 22.32 3.56
N SER A 354 11.92 21.23 3.46
CA SER A 354 13.35 21.16 3.78
C SER A 354 14.19 22.00 2.80
N LYS A 355 15.47 22.17 3.09
CA LYS A 355 16.43 22.61 2.08
C LYS A 355 16.49 21.62 0.91
N SER A 356 16.82 22.14 -0.27
CA SER A 356 16.98 21.30 -1.46
C SER A 356 18.18 20.36 -1.28
N GLY A 357 17.95 19.03 -1.44
CA GLY A 357 18.96 18.01 -1.28
C GLY A 357 19.41 17.72 0.16
N ASP A 358 18.89 18.46 1.17
CA ASP A 358 19.17 18.23 2.59
C ASP A 358 17.85 18.07 3.35
N TYR A 359 17.38 16.84 3.43
CA TYR A 359 16.02 16.49 3.87
C TYR A 359 15.75 16.69 5.36
N GLU A 360 16.79 16.79 6.18
CA GLU A 360 16.68 16.95 7.63
C GLU A 360 16.89 18.41 8.09
N ASN A 361 17.14 19.33 7.15
CA ASN A 361 17.44 20.73 7.39
C ASN A 361 16.29 21.65 6.97
N PHE A 362 15.73 22.38 7.92
CA PHE A 362 14.62 23.32 7.73
C PHE A 362 15.04 24.77 8.01
N ALA A 363 16.32 25.12 7.80
CA ALA A 363 16.81 26.48 7.91
C ALA A 363 16.20 27.37 6.80
N THR A 364 15.28 28.24 7.19
CA THR A 364 14.62 29.19 6.29
C THR A 364 15.53 30.33 5.90
N GLY A 365 15.39 30.84 4.68
CA GLY A 365 16.17 31.95 4.15
C GLY A 365 15.57 32.48 2.84
N THR A 366 16.40 33.17 2.05
CA THR A 366 16.00 33.77 0.77
C THR A 366 16.71 33.18 -0.43
N LEU A 367 17.68 32.29 -0.22
CA LEU A 367 18.35 31.57 -1.31
C LEU A 367 17.42 30.52 -1.91
N ALA A 368 17.65 30.18 -3.17
CA ALA A 368 16.79 29.25 -3.91
C ALA A 368 16.74 27.83 -3.27
N ASP A 369 17.81 27.42 -2.61
CA ASP A 369 17.93 26.12 -1.91
C ASP A 369 17.46 26.14 -0.46
N ASP A 370 17.19 27.31 0.13
CA ASP A 370 16.75 27.42 1.52
C ASP A 370 15.39 26.76 1.78
N ALA A 371 15.17 26.35 3.02
CA ALA A 371 13.90 25.81 3.48
C ALA A 371 12.79 26.87 3.47
N MET A 372 11.54 26.39 3.39
CA MET A 372 10.36 27.26 3.28
C MET A 372 9.28 26.81 4.26
N ILE A 373 8.56 27.77 4.81
CA ILE A 373 7.37 27.53 5.65
C ILE A 373 6.25 28.41 5.11
N TYR A 374 5.11 27.78 4.76
CA TYR A 374 3.95 28.48 4.24
C TYR A 374 2.67 27.99 4.90
N THR A 375 1.83 28.93 5.31
CA THR A 375 0.48 28.62 5.81
C THR A 375 -0.56 28.94 4.75
N ILE A 376 -1.42 27.99 4.44
CA ILE A 376 -2.50 28.19 3.48
C ILE A 376 -3.50 29.18 4.05
N ALA A 377 -3.62 30.35 3.42
CA ALA A 377 -4.67 31.31 3.75
C ALA A 377 -6.02 30.86 3.17
N SER A 378 -6.95 30.50 4.02
CA SER A 378 -8.31 30.13 3.62
C SER A 378 -9.34 30.67 4.61
N ASN A 379 -10.61 30.80 4.15
CA ASN A 379 -11.71 31.34 4.98
C ASN A 379 -12.06 30.44 6.18
N GLN A 380 -11.54 29.22 6.24
CA GLN A 380 -11.78 28.23 7.28
C GLN A 380 -10.48 27.50 7.58
N VAL A 381 -10.32 27.02 8.81
CA VAL A 381 -9.20 26.15 9.16
C VAL A 381 -9.41 24.79 8.51
N ASN A 382 -8.61 24.49 7.51
CA ASN A 382 -8.71 23.28 6.68
C ASN A 382 -7.45 22.42 6.87
N ARG A 383 -7.52 21.42 7.74
CA ARG A 383 -6.38 20.53 8.01
C ARG A 383 -5.90 19.84 6.74
N VAL A 384 -4.60 19.86 6.47
CA VAL A 384 -3.97 19.08 5.41
C VAL A 384 -4.12 17.59 5.71
N ARG A 385 -4.57 16.83 4.70
CA ARG A 385 -4.84 15.40 4.79
C ARG A 385 -3.91 14.55 3.94
N TYR A 386 -3.45 15.07 2.82
CA TYR A 386 -2.42 14.43 2.01
C TYR A 386 -1.57 15.46 1.25
N LEU A 387 -0.37 15.02 0.89
CA LEU A 387 0.56 15.69 -0.01
C LEU A 387 0.92 14.71 -1.13
N LYS A 388 0.75 15.08 -2.39
CA LYS A 388 1.17 14.25 -3.53
C LYS A 388 1.89 15.08 -4.57
N ALA A 389 3.12 14.69 -4.85
CA ALA A 389 3.94 15.32 -5.87
C ALA A 389 3.66 14.73 -7.25
N GLN A 390 3.45 15.59 -8.20
CA GLN A 390 3.45 15.35 -9.64
C GLN A 390 4.24 16.48 -10.31
N ARG A 391 3.77 17.03 -11.42
CA ARG A 391 4.31 18.28 -11.98
C ARG A 391 4.19 19.46 -11.00
N THR A 392 3.17 19.42 -10.15
CA THR A 392 2.95 20.36 -9.04
C THR A 392 2.76 19.55 -7.75
N LEU A 393 3.00 20.14 -6.59
CA LEU A 393 2.62 19.52 -5.34
C LEU A 393 1.13 19.74 -5.10
N ILE A 394 0.38 18.65 -5.04
CA ILE A 394 -1.06 18.66 -4.76
C ILE A 394 -1.26 18.47 -3.26
N ILE A 395 -2.08 19.33 -2.68
CA ILE A 395 -2.41 19.35 -1.26
C ILE A 395 -3.90 19.11 -1.11
N GLY A 396 -4.28 18.00 -0.50
CA GLY A 396 -5.66 17.75 -0.11
C GLY A 396 -5.93 18.22 1.30
N THR A 397 -6.98 19.02 1.47
CA THR A 397 -7.41 19.50 2.79
C THR A 397 -8.87 19.15 3.06
N THR A 398 -9.31 19.31 4.30
CA THR A 398 -10.72 19.05 4.67
C THR A 398 -11.74 19.93 3.93
N GLY A 399 -11.33 21.06 3.37
CA GLY A 399 -12.22 22.04 2.71
C GLY A 399 -11.89 22.35 1.25
N GLY A 400 -10.96 21.63 0.65
CA GLY A 400 -10.60 21.77 -0.75
C GLY A 400 -9.22 21.29 -1.09
N GLU A 401 -8.94 21.25 -2.38
CA GLU A 401 -7.64 20.83 -2.94
C GLU A 401 -6.90 22.06 -3.46
N PHE A 402 -5.59 22.08 -3.20
CA PHE A 402 -4.69 23.17 -3.57
C PHE A 402 -3.50 22.62 -4.35
N THR A 403 -2.88 23.47 -5.15
CA THR A 403 -1.60 23.18 -5.82
C THR A 403 -0.54 24.18 -5.40
N VAL A 404 0.70 23.68 -5.24
CA VAL A 404 1.89 24.50 -5.09
C VAL A 404 2.62 24.54 -6.43
N THR A 405 2.90 25.73 -6.89
CA THR A 405 3.62 26.01 -8.13
C THR A 405 4.62 27.14 -7.90
N ALA A 406 5.63 27.25 -8.75
CA ALA A 406 6.44 28.45 -8.86
C ALA A 406 5.72 29.52 -9.71
N ASP A 407 6.06 30.77 -9.48
CA ASP A 407 5.70 31.86 -10.38
C ASP A 407 6.66 31.82 -11.58
N GLY A 408 6.11 31.49 -12.75
CA GLY A 408 6.83 31.27 -14.00
C GLY A 408 6.68 29.86 -14.59
N THR A 409 6.80 29.74 -15.90
CA THR A 409 6.66 28.46 -16.62
C THR A 409 7.90 27.61 -16.36
N ASP A 410 7.69 26.39 -15.84
CA ASP A 410 8.73 25.39 -15.53
C ASP A 410 9.83 25.87 -14.55
N ALA A 411 9.55 26.88 -13.72
CA ALA A 411 10.47 27.33 -12.67
C ALA A 411 10.39 26.41 -11.44
N ALA A 412 11.54 26.11 -10.83
CA ALA A 412 11.58 25.40 -9.55
C ALA A 412 11.03 26.28 -8.41
N VAL A 413 10.43 25.65 -7.42
CA VAL A 413 9.87 26.34 -6.25
C VAL A 413 10.98 26.83 -5.34
N THR A 414 10.96 28.13 -5.03
CA THR A 414 11.95 28.79 -4.14
C THR A 414 11.23 29.63 -3.07
N PRO A 415 11.93 30.08 -2.01
CA PRO A 415 11.32 30.93 -0.98
C PRO A 415 10.67 32.23 -1.50
N THR A 416 11.03 32.69 -2.70
CA THR A 416 10.58 33.97 -3.24
C THR A 416 9.55 33.87 -4.37
N ASN A 417 9.33 32.67 -4.93
CA ASN A 417 8.42 32.49 -6.07
C ASN A 417 7.29 31.48 -5.84
N LEU A 418 7.19 30.87 -4.65
CA LEU A 418 6.18 29.89 -4.33
C LEU A 418 4.77 30.50 -4.36
N THR A 419 3.86 29.84 -5.05
CA THR A 419 2.46 30.21 -5.14
C THR A 419 1.57 29.02 -4.77
N ILE A 420 0.58 29.23 -3.88
CA ILE A 420 -0.43 28.23 -3.52
C ILE A 420 -1.79 28.68 -4.05
N LYS A 421 -2.41 27.84 -4.89
CA LYS A 421 -3.71 28.16 -5.50
C LYS A 421 -4.75 27.09 -5.16
N LYS A 422 -5.96 27.51 -4.78
CA LYS A 422 -7.09 26.60 -4.59
C LYS A 422 -7.60 26.13 -5.95
N GLN A 423 -7.74 24.82 -6.13
CA GLN A 423 -8.19 24.20 -7.38
C GLN A 423 -9.62 23.67 -7.28
N SER A 424 -10.03 23.18 -6.11
CA SER A 424 -11.38 22.68 -5.91
C SER A 424 -11.88 22.91 -4.48
N SER A 425 -13.16 22.66 -4.22
CA SER A 425 -13.78 22.81 -2.89
C SER A 425 -14.46 21.53 -2.40
N PHE A 426 -14.07 20.36 -2.92
CA PHE A 426 -14.69 19.09 -2.52
C PHE A 426 -14.28 18.66 -1.13
N GLY A 427 -13.02 18.91 -0.74
CA GLY A 427 -12.42 18.45 0.50
C GLY A 427 -12.17 16.95 0.51
N THR A 428 -11.16 16.54 1.28
CA THR A 428 -10.67 15.19 1.26
C THR A 428 -10.79 14.49 2.62
N ALA A 429 -10.97 13.16 2.59
CA ALA A 429 -10.96 12.27 3.74
C ALA A 429 -9.52 12.08 4.27
N ASP A 430 -9.40 11.56 5.50
CA ASP A 430 -8.10 11.19 6.06
C ASP A 430 -7.66 9.80 5.58
N VAL A 431 -7.50 9.69 4.29
CA VAL A 431 -6.97 8.53 3.57
C VAL A 431 -6.01 9.09 2.52
N ASP A 432 -4.85 8.46 2.38
CA ASP A 432 -3.83 8.99 1.47
C ASP A 432 -4.30 8.89 0.02
N ALA A 433 -3.96 9.90 -0.80
CA ALA A 433 -4.27 9.91 -2.22
C ALA A 433 -3.22 9.15 -3.02
N LEU A 434 -3.54 8.70 -4.23
CA LEU A 434 -2.62 7.97 -5.10
C LEU A 434 -2.45 8.66 -6.45
N PRO A 435 -1.22 8.79 -6.95
CA PRO A 435 -0.96 9.18 -8.32
C PRO A 435 -1.28 8.01 -9.26
N VAL A 436 -2.06 8.26 -10.30
CA VAL A 436 -2.37 7.29 -11.36
C VAL A 436 -2.18 7.98 -12.70
N GLY A 437 -1.11 7.65 -13.40
CA GLY A 437 -0.70 8.36 -14.60
C GLY A 437 -0.45 9.85 -14.31
N ASN A 438 -1.17 10.73 -15.00
CA ASN A 438 -1.08 12.19 -14.82
C ASN A 438 -2.18 12.78 -13.91
N ALA A 439 -2.92 11.96 -13.20
CA ALA A 439 -3.97 12.34 -12.27
C ALA A 439 -3.65 11.92 -10.83
N VAL A 440 -4.28 12.56 -9.86
CA VAL A 440 -4.29 12.11 -8.45
C VAL A 440 -5.70 11.67 -8.09
N ILE A 441 -5.84 10.41 -7.72
CA ILE A 441 -7.10 9.87 -7.22
C ILE A 441 -7.16 10.06 -5.72
N PHE A 442 -8.22 10.69 -5.25
CA PHE A 442 -8.44 10.95 -3.84
C PHE A 442 -9.86 10.62 -3.40
N LEU A 443 -10.04 10.43 -2.11
CA LEU A 443 -11.32 10.15 -1.51
C LEU A 443 -11.92 11.43 -0.93
N GLN A 444 -13.13 11.79 -1.37
CA GLN A 444 -13.83 12.96 -0.87
C GLN A 444 -14.18 12.81 0.61
N LYS A 445 -14.34 13.93 1.33
CA LYS A 445 -14.49 14.07 2.78
C LYS A 445 -15.37 13.02 3.49
N ALA A 446 -16.47 12.58 2.86
CA ALA A 446 -17.38 11.59 3.44
C ALA A 446 -16.94 10.12 3.25
N LYS A 447 -15.76 9.85 2.70
CA LYS A 447 -15.21 8.52 2.39
C LYS A 447 -16.05 7.67 1.42
N ARG A 448 -16.93 8.30 0.61
CA ARG A 448 -17.88 7.61 -0.26
C ARG A 448 -17.74 7.95 -1.75
N LYS A 449 -16.85 8.86 -2.11
CA LYS A 449 -16.66 9.27 -3.51
C LYS A 449 -15.19 9.30 -3.85
N PHE A 450 -14.83 8.55 -4.88
CA PHE A 450 -13.53 8.69 -5.51
C PHE A 450 -13.55 9.80 -6.54
N ARG A 451 -12.56 10.67 -6.48
CA ARG A 451 -12.39 11.76 -7.45
C ARG A 451 -11.03 11.69 -8.10
N GLU A 452 -10.99 12.06 -9.35
CA GLU A 452 -9.80 12.16 -10.18
C GLU A 452 -9.40 13.61 -10.33
N LEU A 453 -8.36 14.09 -9.64
CA LEU A 453 -7.85 15.44 -9.81
C LEU A 453 -6.80 15.46 -10.92
N ALA A 454 -7.11 16.10 -12.03
CA ALA A 454 -6.22 16.23 -13.17
C ALA A 454 -6.31 17.62 -13.79
N TYR A 455 -5.19 18.09 -14.35
CA TYR A 455 -5.19 19.33 -15.12
C TYR A 455 -5.96 19.17 -16.43
N ASN A 456 -6.82 20.11 -16.72
CA ASN A 456 -7.59 20.18 -17.96
C ASN A 456 -7.23 21.46 -18.72
N PHE A 457 -6.70 21.28 -19.92
CA PHE A 457 -6.24 22.40 -20.76
C PHE A 457 -7.37 23.29 -21.22
N ASP A 458 -8.56 22.75 -21.52
CA ASP A 458 -9.69 23.52 -22.02
C ASP A 458 -10.25 24.51 -20.99
N SER A 459 -10.18 24.16 -19.72
CA SER A 459 -10.60 25.00 -18.59
C SER A 459 -9.45 25.77 -17.94
N ASP A 460 -8.21 25.58 -18.40
CA ASP A 460 -6.98 26.09 -17.78
C ASP A 460 -6.97 25.92 -16.26
N GLY A 461 -7.30 24.71 -15.81
CA GLY A 461 -7.41 24.42 -14.38
C GLY A 461 -7.52 22.93 -14.06
N TYR A 462 -7.51 22.63 -12.77
CA TYR A 462 -7.72 21.27 -12.31
C TYR A 462 -9.22 20.96 -12.19
N VAL A 463 -9.63 19.82 -12.72
CA VAL A 463 -10.98 19.28 -12.61
C VAL A 463 -10.95 18.01 -11.76
N ALA A 464 -12.06 17.73 -11.07
CA ALA A 464 -12.15 16.57 -10.20
C ALA A 464 -13.48 15.80 -10.40
N PRO A 465 -13.67 15.11 -11.56
CA PRO A 465 -14.84 14.29 -11.80
C PRO A 465 -15.02 13.19 -10.78
N ASP A 466 -16.26 12.78 -10.56
CA ASP A 466 -16.67 11.72 -9.63
C ASP A 466 -16.62 10.37 -10.35
N LEU A 467 -15.69 9.48 -9.97
CA LEU A 467 -15.55 8.15 -10.54
C LEU A 467 -16.60 7.15 -10.02
N THR A 468 -17.36 7.50 -8.98
CA THR A 468 -18.41 6.67 -8.41
C THR A 468 -19.80 7.00 -8.92
N ILE A 469 -19.92 7.94 -9.86
CA ILE A 469 -21.21 8.47 -10.32
C ILE A 469 -22.14 7.42 -10.91
N LEU A 470 -21.59 6.37 -11.53
CA LEU A 470 -22.36 5.28 -12.14
C LEU A 470 -22.78 4.20 -11.14
N ASN A 471 -22.12 4.12 -9.99
CA ASN A 471 -22.46 3.19 -8.91
C ASN A 471 -22.11 3.82 -7.55
N ASP A 472 -22.98 4.66 -7.05
CA ASP A 472 -22.80 5.29 -5.74
C ASP A 472 -22.92 4.32 -4.56
N ALA A 473 -23.54 3.15 -4.78
CA ALA A 473 -23.67 2.12 -3.78
C ALA A 473 -22.40 1.26 -3.60
N VAL A 474 -21.46 1.30 -4.55
CA VAL A 474 -20.22 0.51 -4.44
C VAL A 474 -19.36 0.95 -3.24
N THR A 475 -19.49 2.19 -2.80
CA THR A 475 -18.76 2.77 -1.66
C THR A 475 -19.66 3.10 -0.46
N ASP A 476 -20.85 2.52 -0.36
CA ASP A 476 -21.88 2.88 0.64
C ASP A 476 -21.41 2.83 2.09
N SER A 477 -20.63 1.85 2.47
CA SER A 477 -20.14 1.70 3.85
C SER A 477 -18.97 2.63 4.20
N GLY A 478 -18.41 3.33 3.19
CA GLY A 478 -17.16 4.09 3.35
C GLY A 478 -15.91 3.28 3.00
N ILE A 479 -14.80 4.00 2.76
CA ILE A 479 -13.52 3.42 2.36
C ILE A 479 -12.46 3.74 3.40
N ASN A 480 -11.69 2.73 3.82
CA ASN A 480 -10.61 2.87 4.80
C ASN A 480 -9.23 3.01 4.19
N GLU A 481 -8.97 2.26 3.13
CA GLU A 481 -7.66 2.20 2.49
C GLU A 481 -7.84 1.86 1.01
N PHE A 482 -6.94 2.33 0.16
CA PHE A 482 -6.90 1.96 -1.24
C PHE A 482 -5.46 1.96 -1.77
N THR A 483 -5.21 1.14 -2.79
CA THR A 483 -3.92 0.98 -3.46
C THR A 483 -4.14 0.86 -4.97
N TYR A 484 -3.08 1.01 -5.75
CA TYR A 484 -3.13 0.91 -7.19
C TYR A 484 -2.22 -0.23 -7.67
N GLN A 485 -2.76 -1.11 -8.47
CA GLN A 485 -2.07 -2.16 -9.21
C GLN A 485 -2.00 -1.71 -10.67
N GLN A 486 -0.78 -1.58 -11.20
CA GLN A 486 -0.58 -1.11 -12.56
C GLN A 486 -0.63 -2.26 -13.56
N GLU A 487 0.03 -3.37 -13.25
CA GLU A 487 0.15 -4.53 -14.13
C GLU A 487 -0.49 -5.79 -13.50
N PRO A 488 -1.11 -6.68 -14.30
CA PRO A 488 -1.27 -6.67 -15.77
C PRO A 488 -2.42 -5.76 -16.24
N SER A 489 -3.26 -5.31 -15.33
CA SER A 489 -4.41 -4.44 -15.60
C SER A 489 -4.44 -3.29 -14.60
N SER A 490 -4.69 -2.09 -15.08
CA SER A 490 -4.78 -0.87 -14.28
C SER A 490 -6.00 -0.92 -13.35
N ILE A 491 -5.82 -1.34 -12.10
CA ILE A 491 -6.90 -1.51 -11.12
C ILE A 491 -6.60 -0.74 -9.84
N LEU A 492 -7.53 0.13 -9.46
CA LEU A 492 -7.57 0.72 -8.13
C LEU A 492 -8.32 -0.22 -7.18
N TRP A 493 -7.64 -0.75 -6.20
CA TRP A 493 -8.22 -1.61 -5.17
C TRP A 493 -8.54 -0.81 -3.92
N ALA A 494 -9.69 -1.06 -3.30
CA ALA A 494 -10.10 -0.35 -2.09
C ALA A 494 -10.81 -1.27 -1.08
N VAL A 495 -10.56 -1.04 0.20
CA VAL A 495 -11.18 -1.75 1.32
C VAL A 495 -12.35 -0.92 1.86
N ARG A 496 -13.53 -1.50 1.86
CA ARG A 496 -14.73 -0.92 2.46
C ARG A 496 -14.76 -1.12 3.98
N ASP A 497 -15.49 -0.27 4.69
CA ASP A 497 -15.68 -0.41 6.15
C ASP A 497 -16.34 -1.73 6.55
N ASP A 498 -17.18 -2.33 5.69
CA ASP A 498 -17.81 -3.64 5.89
C ASP A 498 -16.90 -4.82 5.51
N GLY A 499 -15.68 -4.54 5.04
CA GLY A 499 -14.66 -5.54 4.71
C GLY A 499 -14.79 -6.17 3.33
N ILE A 500 -15.67 -5.65 2.48
CA ILE A 500 -15.69 -6.04 1.06
C ILE A 500 -14.54 -5.34 0.35
N LEU A 501 -13.75 -6.09 -0.40
CA LEU A 501 -12.77 -5.55 -1.32
C LEU A 501 -13.48 -5.11 -2.60
N ILE A 502 -13.22 -3.90 -3.07
CA ILE A 502 -13.72 -3.41 -4.36
C ILE A 502 -12.56 -3.08 -5.28
N GLY A 503 -12.75 -3.28 -6.56
CA GLY A 503 -11.81 -2.88 -7.60
C GLY A 503 -12.46 -1.91 -8.59
N LEU A 504 -11.67 -0.99 -9.10
CA LEU A 504 -12.01 -0.11 -10.20
C LEU A 504 -11.00 -0.36 -11.33
N THR A 505 -11.41 -1.03 -12.39
CA THR A 505 -10.60 -1.02 -13.62
C THR A 505 -10.70 0.38 -14.22
N TYR A 506 -9.54 1.02 -14.31
CA TYR A 506 -9.44 2.42 -14.69
C TYR A 506 -8.46 2.63 -15.84
N GLN A 507 -9.00 2.95 -17.02
CA GLN A 507 -8.24 3.29 -18.22
C GLN A 507 -8.84 4.54 -18.86
N ARG A 508 -8.28 5.69 -18.52
CA ARG A 508 -8.82 7.00 -18.90
C ARG A 508 -8.87 7.20 -20.43
N SER A 509 -7.83 6.78 -21.13
CA SER A 509 -7.73 6.90 -22.60
C SER A 509 -8.85 6.18 -23.33
N GLU A 510 -9.36 5.09 -22.77
CA GLU A 510 -10.40 4.22 -23.34
C GLU A 510 -11.79 4.47 -22.72
N ASN A 511 -11.95 5.46 -21.83
CA ASN A 511 -13.18 5.73 -21.06
C ASN A 511 -13.67 4.55 -20.22
N VAL A 512 -12.75 3.66 -19.78
CA VAL A 512 -13.07 2.53 -18.90
C VAL A 512 -13.05 3.01 -17.46
N VAL A 513 -14.20 2.93 -16.80
CA VAL A 513 -14.40 3.18 -15.37
C VAL A 513 -15.35 2.08 -14.87
N ALA A 514 -14.80 0.92 -14.53
CA ALA A 514 -15.57 -0.28 -14.27
C ALA A 514 -15.39 -0.75 -12.83
N TRP A 515 -16.43 -0.57 -12.00
CA TRP A 515 -16.46 -1.05 -10.62
C TRP A 515 -16.82 -2.54 -10.55
N HIS A 516 -16.17 -3.26 -9.68
CA HIS A 516 -16.44 -4.66 -9.35
C HIS A 516 -16.19 -4.93 -7.88
N LYS A 517 -16.90 -5.92 -7.31
CA LYS A 517 -16.83 -6.29 -5.89
C LYS A 517 -16.18 -7.66 -5.71
N HIS A 518 -15.46 -7.84 -4.62
CA HIS A 518 -14.80 -9.09 -4.29
C HIS A 518 -15.07 -9.49 -2.85
N LYS A 519 -15.70 -10.65 -2.70
CA LYS A 519 -15.93 -11.33 -1.42
C LYS A 519 -14.97 -12.50 -1.32
N LEU A 520 -14.04 -12.45 -0.38
CA LEU A 520 -13.08 -13.51 -0.19
C LEU A 520 -13.71 -14.70 0.54
N GLY A 521 -13.24 -15.92 0.21
CA GLY A 521 -13.74 -17.16 0.82
C GLY A 521 -13.59 -17.20 2.34
N GLY A 522 -14.46 -17.96 2.98
CA GLY A 522 -14.57 -18.08 4.44
C GLY A 522 -15.76 -17.31 5.00
N SER A 523 -15.75 -17.05 6.32
CA SER A 523 -16.80 -16.27 6.99
C SER A 523 -16.27 -15.52 8.20
N PHE A 524 -16.92 -14.42 8.59
CA PHE A 524 -16.69 -13.74 9.86
C PHE A 524 -17.99 -13.16 10.43
N GLY A 525 -18.32 -13.52 11.66
CA GLY A 525 -19.59 -13.11 12.29
C GLY A 525 -20.80 -13.60 11.49
N THR A 526 -21.66 -12.67 11.06
CA THR A 526 -22.83 -12.97 10.21
C THR A 526 -22.49 -12.96 8.71
N ASN A 527 -21.31 -12.48 8.32
CA ASN A 527 -20.88 -12.42 6.93
C ASN A 527 -20.43 -13.80 6.45
N GLN A 528 -20.91 -14.20 5.26
CA GLN A 528 -20.53 -15.45 4.60
C GLN A 528 -19.28 -15.23 3.69
N PHE A 529 -18.39 -14.32 4.11
CA PHE A 529 -17.12 -14.01 3.43
C PHE A 529 -16.08 -13.52 4.44
N GLY A 530 -14.80 -13.63 4.09
CA GLY A 530 -13.68 -13.09 4.84
C GLY A 530 -13.64 -11.57 4.75
N ILE A 531 -13.42 -10.90 5.88
CA ILE A 531 -13.34 -9.45 5.99
C ILE A 531 -11.93 -8.99 5.63
N VAL A 532 -11.78 -8.22 4.56
CA VAL A 532 -10.51 -7.55 4.24
C VAL A 532 -10.35 -6.33 5.14
N GLU A 533 -9.18 -6.19 5.78
CA GLU A 533 -8.90 -5.10 6.71
C GLU A 533 -7.78 -4.16 6.25
N SER A 534 -6.85 -4.63 5.43
CA SER A 534 -5.78 -3.81 4.83
C SER A 534 -5.32 -4.40 3.50
N ILE A 535 -4.78 -3.55 2.63
CA ILE A 535 -4.26 -3.92 1.31
C ILE A 535 -2.98 -3.15 1.00
N ALA A 536 -2.10 -3.76 0.23
CA ALA A 536 -0.94 -3.10 -0.36
C ALA A 536 -0.59 -3.76 -1.70
N SER A 537 -0.10 -2.96 -2.65
CA SER A 537 0.43 -3.44 -3.93
C SER A 537 1.91 -3.12 -4.00
N ILE A 538 2.70 -4.06 -4.52
CA ILE A 538 4.14 -3.92 -4.79
C ILE A 538 4.45 -4.52 -6.15
N SER A 539 5.52 -4.07 -6.79
CA SER A 539 6.02 -4.71 -8.00
C SER A 539 6.48 -6.14 -7.71
N GLY A 540 5.98 -7.09 -8.48
CA GLY A 540 6.28 -8.52 -8.34
C GLY A 540 7.46 -8.96 -9.21
N THR A 541 7.80 -10.26 -9.14
CA THR A 541 8.96 -10.84 -9.85
C THR A 541 8.65 -11.31 -11.27
N LEU A 542 7.37 -11.37 -11.66
CA LEU A 542 6.90 -11.94 -12.94
C LEU A 542 6.27 -10.88 -13.87
N ASP A 543 6.78 -9.66 -13.85
CA ASP A 543 6.24 -8.53 -14.61
C ASP A 543 4.77 -8.17 -14.27
N GLU A 544 4.29 -8.63 -13.10
CA GLU A 544 2.99 -8.29 -12.52
C GLU A 544 3.17 -7.68 -11.13
N ASP A 545 2.25 -6.79 -10.76
CA ASP A 545 2.18 -6.27 -9.40
C ASP A 545 1.49 -7.27 -8.47
N GLU A 546 2.10 -7.51 -7.32
CA GLU A 546 1.52 -8.36 -6.27
C GLU A 546 0.54 -7.57 -5.41
N LEU A 547 -0.70 -8.06 -5.29
CA LEU A 547 -1.70 -7.52 -4.38
C LEU A 547 -1.73 -8.34 -3.08
N TRP A 548 -1.35 -7.71 -1.98
CA TRP A 548 -1.33 -8.30 -0.65
C TRP A 548 -2.51 -7.81 0.18
N VAL A 549 -3.09 -8.70 0.98
CA VAL A 549 -4.27 -8.41 1.79
C VAL A 549 -4.16 -8.99 3.20
N ILE A 550 -4.77 -8.32 4.17
CA ILE A 550 -5.05 -8.91 5.49
C ILE A 550 -6.52 -9.27 5.53
N VAL A 551 -6.79 -10.57 5.77
CA VAL A 551 -8.15 -11.09 5.80
C VAL A 551 -8.48 -11.65 7.18
N LYS A 552 -9.56 -11.14 7.77
CA LYS A 552 -10.10 -11.61 9.04
C LYS A 552 -11.20 -12.64 8.81
N ARG A 553 -11.08 -13.79 9.48
CA ARG A 553 -12.02 -14.92 9.40
C ARG A 553 -12.32 -15.52 10.77
N THR A 554 -13.39 -16.27 10.86
CA THR A 554 -13.66 -17.18 11.98
C THR A 554 -13.19 -18.58 11.59
N ILE A 555 -12.12 -19.05 12.23
CA ILE A 555 -11.54 -20.39 12.01
C ILE A 555 -11.63 -21.17 13.31
N ASN A 556 -12.29 -22.34 13.28
CA ASN A 556 -12.50 -23.16 14.46
C ASN A 556 -13.02 -22.37 15.68
N GLY A 557 -14.03 -21.49 15.44
CA GLY A 557 -14.64 -20.64 16.46
C GLY A 557 -13.81 -19.45 16.94
N SER A 558 -12.59 -19.26 16.44
CA SER A 558 -11.69 -18.18 16.84
C SER A 558 -11.52 -17.14 15.74
N THR A 559 -11.33 -15.88 16.13
CA THR A 559 -10.95 -14.83 15.19
C THR A 559 -9.51 -15.03 14.75
N LYS A 560 -9.31 -15.13 13.46
CA LYS A 560 -8.00 -15.22 12.82
C LYS A 560 -7.81 -14.09 11.80
N ARG A 561 -6.58 -13.59 11.69
CA ARG A 561 -6.16 -12.63 10.69
C ARG A 561 -4.97 -13.17 9.91
N TYR A 562 -5.14 -13.30 8.62
CA TYR A 562 -4.15 -13.88 7.72
C TYR A 562 -3.65 -12.85 6.73
N ILE A 563 -2.34 -12.85 6.53
CA ILE A 563 -1.68 -12.15 5.43
C ILE A 563 -1.72 -13.10 4.24
N GLU A 564 -2.32 -12.63 3.16
CA GLU A 564 -2.49 -13.38 1.93
C GLU A 564 -2.02 -12.53 0.74
N CYS A 565 -1.55 -13.18 -0.31
CA CYS A 565 -1.19 -12.55 -1.57
C CYS A 565 -2.06 -13.14 -2.68
N PHE A 566 -2.63 -12.30 -3.53
CA PHE A 566 -3.30 -12.78 -4.74
C PHE A 566 -2.31 -13.56 -5.60
N SER A 567 -2.77 -14.63 -6.22
CA SER A 567 -1.99 -15.34 -7.24
C SER A 567 -1.77 -14.47 -8.46
N ASP A 568 -0.86 -14.90 -9.31
CA ASP A 568 -0.59 -14.23 -10.57
C ASP A 568 -1.89 -14.17 -11.39
N PHE A 569 -2.19 -13.00 -11.91
CA PHE A 569 -3.40 -12.75 -12.70
C PHE A 569 -3.28 -13.33 -14.11
N ASP A 570 -2.06 -13.32 -14.66
CA ASP A 570 -1.67 -14.03 -15.87
C ASP A 570 -1.22 -15.44 -15.48
N PHE A 571 -2.08 -16.43 -15.68
CA PHE A 571 -1.82 -17.83 -15.35
C PHE A 571 -1.74 -18.68 -16.61
N ASP A 572 -0.94 -19.75 -16.57
CA ASP A 572 -0.83 -20.71 -17.69
C ASP A 572 -2.13 -21.51 -17.84
N GLU A 573 -3.00 -21.05 -18.71
CA GLU A 573 -4.29 -21.64 -19.04
C GLU A 573 -4.18 -23.01 -19.72
N THR A 574 -3.02 -23.34 -20.25
CA THR A 574 -2.76 -24.67 -20.84
C THR A 574 -2.50 -25.74 -19.79
N ASN A 575 -2.12 -25.32 -18.57
CA ASN A 575 -1.76 -26.21 -17.48
C ASN A 575 -2.79 -26.17 -16.33
N SER A 576 -3.89 -26.89 -16.49
CA SER A 576 -4.97 -26.94 -15.47
C SER A 576 -4.50 -27.39 -14.06
N THR A 577 -3.33 -28.03 -13.95
CA THR A 577 -2.79 -28.45 -12.63
C THR A 577 -2.31 -27.29 -11.80
N ASP A 578 -2.07 -26.13 -12.40
CA ASP A 578 -1.53 -24.93 -11.74
C ASP A 578 -2.60 -23.82 -11.51
N PHE A 579 -3.88 -24.11 -11.79
CA PHE A 579 -4.97 -23.19 -11.47
C PHE A 579 -5.11 -22.91 -9.98
N LYS A 580 -5.29 -21.63 -9.62
CA LYS A 580 -5.29 -21.11 -8.25
C LYS A 580 -6.54 -20.26 -7.98
N PHE A 581 -7.74 -20.89 -8.09
CA PHE A 581 -9.05 -20.22 -7.90
C PHE A 581 -9.69 -20.59 -6.55
N LEU A 582 -8.88 -20.55 -5.49
CA LEU A 582 -9.27 -20.77 -4.10
C LEU A 582 -8.66 -19.66 -3.24
N ASP A 583 -9.30 -19.29 -2.14
CA ASP A 583 -8.75 -18.30 -1.21
C ASP A 583 -8.05 -18.96 -0.01
N SER A 584 -7.07 -18.27 0.56
CA SER A 584 -6.23 -18.78 1.66
C SER A 584 -5.62 -20.15 1.33
N PHE A 585 -5.27 -20.35 0.05
CA PHE A 585 -4.84 -21.67 -0.41
C PHE A 585 -3.38 -21.97 -0.08
N LEU A 586 -3.08 -23.26 -0.01
CA LEU A 586 -1.75 -23.82 -0.12
C LEU A 586 -1.70 -24.82 -1.27
N THR A 587 -0.53 -24.93 -1.90
CA THR A 587 -0.28 -25.88 -2.99
C THR A 587 0.64 -26.98 -2.54
N TYR A 588 0.45 -28.15 -3.12
CA TYR A 588 1.36 -29.28 -3.05
C TYR A 588 1.79 -29.66 -4.47
N SER A 589 3.07 -29.91 -4.67
CA SER A 589 3.65 -30.43 -5.91
C SER A 589 4.61 -31.56 -5.58
N GLY A 590 4.21 -32.80 -5.90
CA GLY A 590 5.04 -33.98 -5.75
C GLY A 590 6.19 -34.00 -6.76
N PRO A 591 7.38 -34.51 -6.39
CA PRO A 591 8.48 -34.64 -7.33
C PRO A 591 8.14 -35.54 -8.51
N SER A 592 8.78 -35.25 -9.65
CA SER A 592 8.67 -36.00 -10.89
C SER A 592 10.06 -36.25 -11.47
N THR A 593 10.26 -37.45 -12.04
CA THR A 593 11.50 -37.87 -12.70
C THR A 593 11.18 -38.89 -13.79
N THR A 594 12.20 -39.53 -14.34
CA THR A 594 12.03 -40.61 -15.33
C THR A 594 12.58 -41.94 -14.83
N LEU A 595 12.06 -43.02 -15.36
CA LEU A 595 12.51 -44.38 -15.09
C LEU A 595 13.88 -44.64 -15.73
N ASN A 596 14.86 -45.09 -14.94
CA ASN A 596 16.18 -45.50 -15.43
C ASN A 596 16.27 -47.00 -15.56
N GLY A 597 15.96 -47.50 -16.72
CA GLY A 597 15.89 -48.91 -17.01
C GLY A 597 14.42 -49.45 -17.08
N THR A 598 14.18 -50.38 -17.99
CA THR A 598 12.86 -51.04 -18.15
C THR A 598 12.59 -51.95 -16.92
N ILE A 599 11.39 -51.89 -16.35
CA ILE A 599 10.96 -52.74 -15.23
C ILE A 599 9.86 -53.69 -15.62
N SER A 600 9.90 -54.90 -15.12
CA SER A 600 8.84 -55.91 -15.28
C SER A 600 7.65 -55.63 -14.34
N SER A 601 6.53 -56.28 -14.58
CA SER A 601 5.33 -56.18 -13.71
C SER A 601 5.55 -56.76 -12.28
N SER A 602 6.63 -57.49 -12.07
CA SER A 602 6.97 -58.08 -10.77
C SER A 602 8.19 -57.45 -10.08
N ALA A 603 8.75 -56.40 -10.65
CA ALA A 603 9.93 -55.74 -10.07
C ALA A 603 9.65 -55.19 -8.68
N THR A 604 10.49 -55.56 -7.69
CA THR A 604 10.42 -55.08 -6.31
C THR A 604 11.42 -53.95 -6.00
N SER A 605 12.23 -53.58 -6.99
CA SER A 605 13.19 -52.48 -6.93
C SER A 605 13.13 -51.69 -8.23
N ILE A 606 13.11 -50.37 -8.14
CA ILE A 606 12.90 -49.43 -9.27
C ILE A 606 14.01 -48.40 -9.24
N VAL A 607 14.76 -48.27 -10.32
CA VAL A 607 15.82 -47.29 -10.47
C VAL A 607 15.26 -46.05 -11.19
N LEU A 608 15.45 -44.89 -10.60
CA LEU A 608 15.03 -43.62 -11.16
C LEU A 608 16.25 -42.85 -11.70
N THR A 609 16.03 -41.94 -12.61
CA THR A 609 17.11 -41.07 -13.10
C THR A 609 17.60 -40.14 -11.97
N ASP A 610 16.68 -39.61 -11.18
CA ASP A 610 16.96 -38.86 -9.96
C ASP A 610 15.84 -39.09 -8.92
N ALA A 611 16.19 -39.58 -7.74
CA ALA A 611 15.26 -39.76 -6.63
C ALA A 611 15.54 -38.82 -5.46
N SER A 612 16.41 -37.83 -5.62
CA SER A 612 16.85 -36.94 -4.51
C SER A 612 15.66 -36.30 -3.79
N SER A 613 14.69 -35.81 -4.54
CA SER A 613 13.48 -35.10 -4.03
C SER A 613 12.38 -36.04 -3.53
N PHE A 614 12.46 -37.36 -3.78
CA PHE A 614 11.46 -38.32 -3.33
C PHE A 614 11.61 -38.64 -1.85
N THR A 615 10.49 -38.86 -1.16
CA THR A 615 10.47 -39.24 0.26
C THR A 615 11.13 -40.63 0.49
N ALA A 616 11.50 -40.96 1.71
CA ALA A 616 12.12 -42.26 2.03
C ALA A 616 11.18 -43.45 1.79
N THR A 617 9.88 -43.24 1.98
CA THR A 617 8.78 -44.17 1.70
C THR A 617 7.63 -43.43 1.02
N GLY A 618 6.80 -44.13 0.23
CA GLY A 618 5.67 -43.43 -0.41
C GLY A 618 5.01 -44.25 -1.50
N THR A 619 4.30 -43.53 -2.35
CA THR A 619 3.63 -44.10 -3.56
C THR A 619 4.08 -43.32 -4.78
N ILE A 620 4.38 -44.00 -5.86
CA ILE A 620 4.65 -43.44 -7.18
C ILE A 620 3.57 -43.84 -8.18
N LEU A 621 3.41 -43.00 -9.19
CA LEU A 621 2.59 -43.26 -10.37
C LEU A 621 3.52 -43.35 -11.59
N ILE A 622 3.44 -44.46 -12.33
CA ILE A 622 4.07 -44.65 -13.65
C ILE A 622 2.97 -45.02 -14.61
N ASP A 623 2.74 -44.22 -15.66
CA ASP A 623 1.60 -44.36 -16.56
C ASP A 623 0.29 -44.42 -15.73
N ASN A 624 -0.38 -45.59 -15.71
CA ASN A 624 -1.61 -45.83 -14.96
C ASN A 624 -1.40 -46.73 -13.73
N GLU A 625 -0.17 -47.16 -13.42
CA GLU A 625 0.13 -47.99 -12.26
C GLU A 625 0.60 -47.21 -11.06
N ARG A 626 -0.03 -47.47 -9.92
CA ARG A 626 0.47 -47.01 -8.59
C ARG A 626 1.34 -48.09 -7.99
N ILE A 627 2.49 -47.68 -7.50
CA ILE A 627 3.47 -48.60 -6.88
C ILE A 627 3.85 -47.99 -5.53
N SER A 628 3.59 -48.69 -4.42
CA SER A 628 4.08 -48.24 -3.12
C SER A 628 5.51 -48.75 -2.90
N TYR A 629 6.33 -47.98 -2.20
CA TYR A 629 7.70 -48.35 -1.83
C TYR A 629 7.97 -48.06 -0.34
N THR A 630 8.77 -48.91 0.30
CA THR A 630 9.06 -48.87 1.73
C THR A 630 10.50 -48.41 2.05
N GLY A 631 11.30 -48.15 1.02
CA GLY A 631 12.68 -47.67 1.20
C GLY A 631 13.20 -46.97 -0.06
N LYS A 632 14.19 -46.12 0.15
CA LYS A 632 14.94 -45.39 -0.89
C LYS A 632 16.42 -45.46 -0.61
N SER A 633 17.23 -45.82 -1.61
CA SER A 633 18.69 -45.78 -1.53
C SER A 633 19.23 -45.10 -2.78
N THR A 634 19.85 -43.93 -2.63
CA THR A 634 20.28 -43.03 -3.72
C THR A 634 19.14 -42.84 -4.73
N ASN A 635 19.27 -43.42 -5.92
CA ASN A 635 18.26 -43.32 -6.98
C ASN A 635 17.38 -44.56 -7.11
N THR A 636 17.38 -45.47 -6.14
CA THR A 636 16.66 -46.72 -6.17
C THR A 636 15.58 -46.77 -5.11
N LEU A 637 14.32 -46.98 -5.54
CA LEU A 637 13.21 -47.27 -4.63
C LEU A 637 13.18 -48.78 -4.38
N THR A 638 13.03 -49.17 -3.13
CA THR A 638 13.10 -50.58 -2.67
C THR A 638 11.83 -50.98 -1.94
N GLY A 639 11.58 -52.31 -1.83
CA GLY A 639 10.37 -52.83 -1.23
C GLY A 639 9.12 -52.40 -1.96
N CYS A 640 9.18 -52.41 -3.31
CA CYS A 640 8.08 -51.95 -4.17
C CYS A 640 6.95 -52.98 -4.23
N THR A 641 5.72 -52.53 -3.91
CA THR A 641 4.50 -53.33 -4.10
C THR A 641 3.80 -52.82 -5.38
N ARG A 642 3.73 -53.69 -6.38
CA ARG A 642 3.17 -53.38 -7.70
C ARG A 642 1.63 -53.42 -7.67
N GLY A 643 1.02 -52.67 -8.56
CA GLY A 643 -0.44 -52.62 -8.67
C GLY A 643 -1.15 -52.11 -7.41
N PHE A 644 -0.51 -51.21 -6.69
CA PHE A 644 -1.00 -50.68 -5.40
C PHE A 644 -2.35 -49.95 -5.59
N ASN A 645 -3.21 -50.10 -4.59
CA ASN A 645 -4.53 -49.46 -4.53
C ASN A 645 -5.38 -49.74 -5.78
N SER A 646 -5.50 -51.07 -6.14
CA SER A 646 -6.35 -51.57 -7.22
C SER A 646 -5.97 -51.11 -8.64
N THR A 647 -4.72 -50.72 -8.88
CA THR A 647 -4.18 -50.56 -10.23
C THR A 647 -3.58 -51.86 -10.74
N ALA A 648 -3.45 -52.03 -12.07
CA ALA A 648 -2.85 -53.21 -12.66
C ALA A 648 -1.34 -53.07 -12.76
N ALA A 649 -0.59 -54.10 -12.30
CA ALA A 649 0.86 -54.15 -12.46
C ALA A 649 1.23 -54.35 -13.95
N ALA A 650 2.07 -53.48 -14.49
CA ALA A 650 2.46 -53.45 -15.89
C ALA A 650 3.99 -53.38 -16.08
N THR A 651 4.48 -53.68 -17.25
CA THR A 651 5.87 -53.38 -17.64
C THR A 651 5.97 -51.91 -18.06
N HIS A 652 7.00 -51.20 -17.57
CA HIS A 652 7.26 -49.84 -17.95
C HIS A 652 8.65 -49.72 -18.59
N THR A 653 8.73 -48.95 -19.67
CA THR A 653 9.96 -48.77 -20.43
C THR A 653 10.86 -47.68 -19.84
N THR A 654 12.14 -47.75 -20.11
CA THR A 654 13.09 -46.70 -19.80
C THR A 654 12.59 -45.33 -20.30
N GLY A 655 12.69 -44.27 -19.47
CA GLY A 655 12.24 -42.92 -19.79
C GLY A 655 10.79 -42.64 -19.46
N ALA A 656 9.98 -43.65 -19.02
CA ALA A 656 8.62 -43.42 -18.55
C ALA A 656 8.61 -42.42 -17.37
N THR A 657 7.67 -41.48 -17.35
CA THR A 657 7.53 -40.48 -16.29
C THR A 657 7.11 -41.13 -14.98
N VAL A 658 7.83 -40.86 -13.91
CA VAL A 658 7.56 -41.33 -12.56
C VAL A 658 7.23 -40.13 -11.67
N LYS A 659 6.01 -40.11 -11.14
CA LYS A 659 5.53 -39.01 -10.25
C LYS A 659 5.30 -39.57 -8.85
N GLN A 660 5.78 -38.86 -7.81
CA GLN A 660 5.36 -39.20 -6.45
C GLN A 660 3.93 -38.68 -6.24
N VAL A 661 3.08 -39.55 -5.69
CA VAL A 661 1.68 -39.26 -5.46
C VAL A 661 1.30 -39.47 -4.00
N VAL A 662 0.44 -38.61 -3.49
CA VAL A 662 -0.11 -38.67 -2.14
C VAL A 662 -1.62 -38.50 -2.15
N ASN A 663 -2.30 -38.98 -1.11
CA ASN A 663 -3.72 -38.72 -0.91
C ASN A 663 -4.01 -38.00 0.41
N SER A 664 -3.00 -37.68 1.20
CA SER A 664 -3.14 -36.92 2.45
C SER A 664 -2.28 -35.67 2.41
N PHE A 665 -2.84 -34.55 2.83
CA PHE A 665 -2.20 -33.25 2.87
C PHE A 665 -2.26 -32.70 4.29
N SER A 666 -1.13 -32.24 4.81
CA SER A 666 -0.98 -31.61 6.13
C SER A 666 -0.54 -30.13 5.98
N GLY A 667 -0.38 -29.44 7.10
CA GLY A 667 0.00 -28.01 7.09
C GLY A 667 -1.19 -27.06 6.93
N LEU A 668 -2.43 -27.58 6.99
CA LEU A 668 -3.67 -26.83 6.79
C LEU A 668 -4.30 -26.30 8.10
N SER A 669 -3.51 -26.18 9.18
CA SER A 669 -4.01 -25.73 10.50
C SER A 669 -4.67 -24.34 10.45
N HIS A 670 -4.28 -23.49 9.50
CA HIS A 670 -4.92 -22.19 9.27
C HIS A 670 -6.36 -22.33 8.74
N LEU A 671 -6.78 -23.50 8.27
CA LEU A 671 -8.14 -23.81 7.80
C LEU A 671 -8.85 -24.85 8.68
N GLU A 672 -8.42 -25.05 9.92
CA GLU A 672 -9.00 -26.05 10.84
C GLU A 672 -10.52 -25.93 10.94
N ALA A 673 -11.21 -27.04 10.86
CA ALA A 673 -12.67 -27.17 10.87
C ALA A 673 -13.40 -26.49 9.69
N GLN A 674 -12.69 -25.99 8.66
CA GLN A 674 -13.28 -25.41 7.47
C GLN A 674 -13.53 -26.48 6.40
N SER A 675 -14.62 -26.31 5.65
CA SER A 675 -14.87 -27.06 4.43
C SER A 675 -14.05 -26.42 3.28
N VAL A 676 -13.06 -27.13 2.79
CA VAL A 676 -12.13 -26.63 1.76
C VAL A 676 -12.44 -27.18 0.39
N GLY A 677 -12.27 -26.33 -0.62
CA GLY A 677 -12.23 -26.71 -2.03
C GLY A 677 -10.86 -27.29 -2.39
N ILE A 678 -10.84 -28.14 -3.39
CA ILE A 678 -9.64 -28.88 -3.78
C ILE A 678 -9.59 -28.97 -5.30
N LEU A 679 -8.47 -28.54 -5.87
CA LEU A 679 -8.07 -28.85 -7.23
C LEU A 679 -6.98 -29.93 -7.16
N ALA A 680 -7.17 -31.06 -7.78
CA ALA A 680 -6.31 -32.23 -7.68
C ALA A 680 -5.94 -32.75 -9.08
N ASP A 681 -4.66 -32.64 -9.46
CA ASP A 681 -4.16 -32.96 -10.82
C ASP A 681 -5.01 -32.30 -11.92
N GLY A 682 -5.36 -31.01 -11.76
CA GLY A 682 -6.12 -30.21 -12.71
C GLY A 682 -7.63 -30.49 -12.73
N SER A 683 -8.15 -31.34 -11.86
CA SER A 683 -9.58 -31.66 -11.76
C SER A 683 -10.12 -31.27 -10.38
N THR A 684 -11.37 -30.82 -10.34
CA THR A 684 -12.03 -30.53 -9.05
C THR A 684 -12.29 -31.83 -8.28
N HIS A 685 -12.14 -31.77 -6.97
CA HIS A 685 -12.44 -32.84 -6.04
C HIS A 685 -13.57 -32.39 -5.10
N ALA A 686 -14.33 -33.35 -4.55
CA ALA A 686 -15.33 -33.05 -3.54
C ALA A 686 -14.69 -32.35 -2.32
N ASN A 687 -15.39 -31.38 -1.75
CA ASN A 687 -14.91 -30.68 -0.59
C ASN A 687 -14.60 -31.63 0.57
N LYS A 688 -13.57 -31.32 1.34
CA LYS A 688 -13.20 -32.01 2.57
C LYS A 688 -13.17 -31.03 3.73
N THR A 689 -13.41 -31.51 4.95
CA THR A 689 -13.24 -30.72 6.15
C THR A 689 -11.86 -30.93 6.73
N VAL A 690 -11.14 -29.86 7.02
CA VAL A 690 -9.82 -29.95 7.67
C VAL A 690 -9.98 -30.43 9.11
N SER A 691 -9.20 -31.42 9.49
CA SER A 691 -9.16 -31.98 10.85
C SER A 691 -7.72 -32.23 11.27
N SER A 692 -7.30 -31.70 12.41
CA SER A 692 -5.93 -31.77 12.90
C SER A 692 -4.92 -31.22 11.88
N GLY A 693 -5.29 -30.15 11.18
CA GLY A 693 -4.47 -29.51 10.15
C GLY A 693 -4.24 -30.35 8.89
N ALA A 694 -5.11 -31.35 8.62
CA ALA A 694 -4.93 -32.23 7.48
C ALA A 694 -6.27 -32.59 6.81
N ILE A 695 -6.17 -33.06 5.55
CA ILE A 695 -7.28 -33.68 4.79
C ILE A 695 -6.79 -34.97 4.12
N THR A 696 -7.73 -35.88 3.81
CA THR A 696 -7.45 -37.08 3.01
C THR A 696 -8.38 -37.11 1.80
N LEU A 697 -7.79 -37.21 0.61
CA LEU A 697 -8.50 -37.33 -0.65
C LEU A 697 -8.90 -38.80 -0.93
N ASP A 698 -9.91 -38.94 -1.80
CA ASP A 698 -10.40 -40.25 -2.23
C ASP A 698 -9.50 -40.89 -3.31
N ARG A 699 -8.51 -40.11 -3.81
CA ARG A 699 -7.54 -40.57 -4.82
C ARG A 699 -6.15 -40.04 -4.52
N TYR A 700 -5.13 -40.74 -5.06
CA TYR A 700 -3.73 -40.28 -5.02
C TYR A 700 -3.48 -39.27 -6.13
N VAL A 701 -2.77 -38.18 -5.83
CA VAL A 701 -2.49 -37.07 -6.77
C VAL A 701 -1.05 -36.60 -6.65
N ASN A 702 -0.49 -36.10 -7.74
CA ASN A 702 0.84 -35.51 -7.77
C ASN A 702 0.81 -34.00 -7.40
N LYS A 703 -0.17 -33.26 -7.86
CA LYS A 703 -0.34 -31.84 -7.56
C LYS A 703 -1.71 -31.59 -6.93
N ALA A 704 -1.78 -30.67 -5.97
CA ALA A 704 -3.05 -30.22 -5.43
C ALA A 704 -2.95 -28.75 -4.99
N ALA A 705 -4.07 -28.02 -5.13
CA ALA A 705 -4.33 -26.76 -4.44
C ALA A 705 -5.51 -26.96 -3.49
N VAL A 706 -5.35 -26.54 -2.22
CA VAL A 706 -6.37 -26.70 -1.18
C VAL A 706 -6.61 -25.36 -0.51
N GLY A 707 -7.85 -24.89 -0.47
CA GLY A 707 -8.20 -23.58 0.10
C GLY A 707 -9.70 -23.39 0.25
N LEU A 708 -10.12 -22.17 0.55
CA LEU A 708 -11.52 -21.80 0.71
C LEU A 708 -12.17 -21.51 -0.64
N ASN A 709 -13.35 -22.06 -0.86
CA ASN A 709 -14.13 -21.74 -2.06
C ASN A 709 -14.68 -20.32 -2.00
N TYR A 710 -14.82 -19.70 -3.16
CA TYR A 710 -15.59 -18.48 -3.36
C TYR A 710 -16.40 -18.55 -4.66
N SER A 711 -17.53 -17.86 -4.69
CA SER A 711 -18.39 -17.78 -5.87
C SER A 711 -18.11 -16.52 -6.67
N SER A 712 -18.12 -16.62 -7.99
CA SER A 712 -18.11 -15.48 -8.89
C SER A 712 -19.47 -15.38 -9.59
N VAL A 713 -20.07 -14.18 -9.59
CA VAL A 713 -21.41 -13.94 -10.15
C VAL A 713 -21.39 -12.72 -11.04
N LEU A 714 -21.80 -12.91 -12.30
CA LEU A 714 -22.12 -11.85 -13.24
C LEU A 714 -23.63 -11.87 -13.50
N GLN A 715 -24.31 -10.75 -13.23
CA GLN A 715 -25.72 -10.55 -13.56
C GLN A 715 -25.81 -9.41 -14.58
N THR A 716 -26.44 -9.66 -15.73
CA THR A 716 -26.66 -8.62 -16.74
C THR A 716 -27.60 -7.54 -16.22
N MET A 717 -27.57 -6.35 -16.83
CA MET A 717 -28.68 -5.41 -16.69
C MET A 717 -29.95 -6.04 -17.28
N ARG A 718 -31.12 -5.47 -16.97
CA ARG A 718 -32.39 -5.87 -17.61
C ARG A 718 -32.24 -5.76 -19.10
N ILE A 719 -32.54 -6.86 -19.80
CA ILE A 719 -32.34 -6.90 -21.24
C ILE A 719 -33.29 -5.95 -21.93
N GLU A 720 -32.74 -5.08 -22.77
CA GLU A 720 -33.44 -4.15 -23.63
C GLU A 720 -33.30 -4.59 -25.09
N GLY A 721 -34.40 -5.14 -25.66
CA GLY A 721 -34.49 -5.46 -27.05
C GLY A 721 -35.23 -4.32 -27.74
N GLY A 722 -34.51 -3.38 -28.32
CA GLY A 722 -35.12 -2.34 -29.16
C GLY A 722 -35.84 -2.98 -30.34
N ALA A 723 -37.16 -2.97 -30.32
CA ALA A 723 -37.99 -3.36 -31.47
C ALA A 723 -38.41 -2.10 -32.21
N GLU A 724 -38.81 -2.27 -33.47
CA GLU A 724 -39.48 -1.17 -34.26
C GLU A 724 -40.67 -0.59 -33.48
N GLU A 725 -41.23 -1.33 -32.52
CA GLU A 725 -42.38 -0.97 -31.69
C GLU A 725 -42.02 -0.30 -30.35
N GLY A 726 -40.76 0.08 -30.13
CA GLY A 726 -40.27 0.78 -28.89
C GLY A 726 -39.57 -0.09 -27.89
N THR A 727 -39.47 0.39 -26.61
CA THR A 727 -38.73 -0.31 -25.55
C THR A 727 -39.36 -1.64 -25.15
N SER A 728 -38.53 -2.62 -24.78
CA SER A 728 -38.96 -3.88 -24.16
C SER A 728 -39.07 -3.79 -22.63
N GLN A 729 -38.78 -2.64 -22.03
CA GLN A 729 -38.95 -2.45 -20.59
C GLN A 729 -40.43 -2.41 -20.21
N GLY A 730 -40.78 -3.08 -19.12
CA GLY A 730 -42.17 -3.20 -18.70
C GLY A 730 -43.03 -4.21 -19.48
N LYS A 731 -42.53 -4.75 -20.61
CA LYS A 731 -43.18 -5.84 -21.34
C LYS A 731 -42.82 -7.18 -20.76
N THR A 732 -43.74 -8.15 -20.83
CA THR A 732 -43.47 -9.53 -20.51
C THR A 732 -42.52 -10.13 -21.55
N LYS A 733 -41.42 -10.71 -21.08
CA LYS A 733 -40.37 -11.28 -21.93
C LYS A 733 -39.95 -12.66 -21.45
N ARG A 734 -39.47 -13.48 -22.40
CA ARG A 734 -38.88 -14.78 -22.12
C ARG A 734 -37.57 -14.91 -22.89
N ILE A 735 -36.52 -15.33 -22.22
CA ILE A 735 -35.26 -15.70 -22.86
C ILE A 735 -35.35 -17.19 -23.21
N SER A 736 -35.30 -17.54 -24.48
CA SER A 736 -35.45 -18.94 -24.94
C SER A 736 -34.11 -19.64 -25.11
N LYS A 737 -33.05 -18.88 -25.39
CA LYS A 737 -31.73 -19.38 -25.71
C LYS A 737 -30.69 -18.34 -25.34
N VAL A 738 -29.56 -18.78 -24.84
CA VAL A 738 -28.37 -17.95 -24.58
C VAL A 738 -27.16 -18.59 -25.23
N VAL A 739 -26.39 -17.80 -25.97
CA VAL A 739 -25.05 -18.21 -26.43
C VAL A 739 -24.04 -17.40 -25.64
N LEU A 740 -23.14 -18.10 -24.94
CA LEU A 740 -22.02 -17.50 -24.26
C LEU A 740 -20.76 -17.64 -25.10
N ARG A 741 -20.10 -16.50 -25.38
CA ARG A 741 -18.74 -16.51 -25.92
C ARG A 741 -17.79 -16.49 -24.76
N LEU A 742 -17.03 -17.56 -24.63
CA LEU A 742 -16.13 -17.82 -23.52
C LEU A 742 -14.68 -17.87 -24.01
N PHE A 743 -13.76 -17.54 -23.13
CA PHE A 743 -12.32 -17.66 -23.32
C PHE A 743 -11.72 -18.35 -22.09
N GLU A 744 -10.86 -19.35 -22.25
CA GLU A 744 -10.18 -20.09 -21.18
C GLU A 744 -11.11 -20.46 -20.00
N THR A 745 -12.26 -21.00 -20.33
CA THR A 745 -13.34 -21.24 -19.37
C THR A 745 -13.70 -22.70 -19.27
N VAL A 746 -14.00 -23.12 -18.02
CA VAL A 746 -14.56 -24.46 -17.74
C VAL A 746 -15.41 -24.44 -16.47
N GLY A 747 -16.49 -25.24 -16.44
CA GLY A 747 -17.29 -25.49 -15.23
C GLY A 747 -18.33 -24.42 -14.87
N VAL A 748 -18.64 -23.49 -15.77
CA VAL A 748 -19.56 -22.38 -15.54
C VAL A 748 -21.02 -22.82 -15.57
N ARG A 749 -21.87 -22.12 -14.82
CA ARG A 749 -23.33 -22.28 -14.75
C ARG A 749 -24.03 -21.01 -15.23
N VAL A 750 -25.19 -21.12 -15.86
CA VAL A 750 -25.98 -19.99 -16.37
C VAL A 750 -27.46 -20.21 -16.15
N GLY A 751 -28.22 -19.16 -15.89
CA GLY A 751 -29.66 -19.23 -15.67
C GLY A 751 -30.33 -17.88 -15.44
N PRO A 752 -31.66 -17.85 -15.28
CA PRO A 752 -32.45 -16.64 -15.07
C PRO A 752 -32.29 -16.07 -13.64
N ASP A 753 -31.95 -16.89 -12.67
CA ASP A 753 -31.68 -16.52 -11.29
C ASP A 753 -30.69 -17.49 -10.63
N LEU A 754 -30.27 -17.20 -9.41
CA LEU A 754 -29.25 -17.99 -8.70
C LEU A 754 -29.73 -19.38 -8.23
N ASN A 755 -31.05 -19.64 -8.21
CA ASN A 755 -31.62 -20.91 -7.83
C ASN A 755 -31.85 -21.84 -9.06
N ASN A 756 -32.00 -21.23 -10.25
CA ASN A 756 -32.31 -21.92 -11.52
C ASN A 756 -31.12 -21.80 -12.47
N LEU A 757 -29.98 -22.39 -12.11
CA LEU A 757 -28.76 -22.39 -12.91
C LEU A 757 -28.52 -23.75 -13.55
N GLU A 758 -28.24 -23.77 -14.85
CA GLU A 758 -27.82 -24.95 -15.59
C GLU A 758 -26.30 -24.99 -15.76
N THR A 759 -25.73 -26.20 -15.61
CA THR A 759 -24.30 -26.40 -15.82
C THR A 759 -24.01 -26.60 -17.31
N ILE A 760 -23.08 -25.84 -17.83
CA ILE A 760 -22.60 -25.95 -19.19
C ILE A 760 -21.70 -27.19 -19.31
N PRO A 761 -21.95 -28.16 -20.19
CA PRO A 761 -21.08 -29.31 -20.36
C PRO A 761 -19.80 -28.91 -21.12
N PHE A 762 -18.66 -29.17 -20.51
CA PHE A 762 -17.32 -29.01 -21.12
C PHE A 762 -16.66 -30.37 -21.42
N ARG A 763 -17.18 -31.46 -20.85
CA ARG A 763 -16.75 -32.84 -21.13
C ARG A 763 -17.77 -33.58 -21.98
N SER A 764 -17.28 -34.52 -22.77
CA SER A 764 -18.13 -35.53 -23.44
C SER A 764 -18.32 -36.74 -22.51
N SER A 765 -19.31 -37.53 -22.79
CA SER A 765 -19.57 -38.80 -22.06
C SER A 765 -18.46 -39.86 -22.24
N SER A 766 -17.54 -39.64 -23.17
CA SER A 766 -16.38 -40.50 -23.44
C SER A 766 -15.13 -40.09 -22.65
N ASP A 767 -15.11 -38.91 -22.02
CA ASP A 767 -13.93 -38.42 -21.31
C ASP A 767 -13.83 -39.11 -19.95
N PRO A 768 -12.65 -39.68 -19.58
CA PRO A 768 -12.44 -40.28 -18.28
C PRO A 768 -12.65 -39.24 -17.16
N MET A 769 -13.31 -39.65 -16.07
CA MET A 769 -13.68 -38.73 -14.97
C MET A 769 -12.49 -38.25 -14.14
N ASP A 770 -11.37 -38.94 -14.17
CA ASP A 770 -10.15 -38.68 -13.41
C ASP A 770 -9.05 -37.97 -14.20
N THR A 771 -9.30 -37.63 -15.46
CA THR A 771 -8.38 -36.84 -16.28
C THR A 771 -8.57 -35.35 -16.03
N PRO A 772 -7.52 -34.51 -16.21
CA PRO A 772 -7.64 -33.06 -16.18
C PRO A 772 -8.74 -32.56 -17.12
N VAL A 773 -9.44 -31.51 -16.70
CA VAL A 773 -10.44 -30.87 -17.55
C VAL A 773 -9.71 -30.11 -18.65
N SER A 774 -10.03 -30.36 -19.90
CA SER A 774 -9.57 -29.53 -21.01
C SER A 774 -10.18 -28.14 -20.87
N THR A 775 -9.36 -27.11 -20.85
CA THR A 775 -9.85 -25.72 -20.91
C THR A 775 -10.47 -25.45 -22.26
N PHE A 776 -11.60 -24.78 -22.27
CA PHE A 776 -12.22 -24.31 -23.51
C PHE A 776 -11.52 -22.99 -23.90
N LEU A 777 -10.62 -23.07 -24.88
CA LEU A 777 -9.73 -21.97 -25.22
C LEU A 777 -10.47 -20.74 -25.77
N ALA A 778 -11.32 -20.92 -26.76
CA ALA A 778 -12.16 -19.84 -27.28
C ALA A 778 -13.34 -20.39 -28.07
N GLY A 779 -14.53 -19.79 -27.89
CA GLY A 779 -15.68 -20.18 -28.74
C GLY A 779 -17.03 -20.00 -28.07
N ASP A 780 -18.06 -20.40 -28.79
CA ASP A 780 -19.45 -20.21 -28.41
C ASP A 780 -20.02 -21.47 -27.77
N LYS A 781 -20.69 -21.34 -26.64
CA LYS A 781 -21.51 -22.37 -26.00
C LYS A 781 -22.97 -21.95 -26.07
N GLU A 782 -23.75 -22.73 -26.76
CA GLU A 782 -25.18 -22.55 -26.87
C GLU A 782 -25.90 -23.32 -25.75
N ILE A 783 -26.86 -22.65 -25.11
CA ILE A 783 -27.63 -23.18 -23.99
C ILE A 783 -29.11 -22.92 -24.23
N GLU A 784 -29.94 -23.97 -24.16
CA GLU A 784 -31.37 -23.77 -24.00
C GLU A 784 -31.64 -23.16 -22.65
N PHE A 785 -32.21 -21.95 -22.63
CA PHE A 785 -32.40 -21.21 -21.43
C PHE A 785 -33.80 -21.44 -20.87
N ARG A 786 -33.89 -22.05 -19.67
CA ARG A 786 -35.15 -22.38 -19.01
C ARG A 786 -35.66 -21.21 -18.21
N ASP A 787 -36.24 -20.26 -18.92
CA ASP A 787 -36.83 -19.06 -18.34
C ASP A 787 -38.36 -19.10 -18.53
N ASP A 788 -39.07 -18.55 -17.54
CA ASP A 788 -40.50 -18.28 -17.66
C ASP A 788 -40.73 -16.84 -18.13
N TYR A 789 -41.98 -16.57 -18.54
CA TYR A 789 -42.35 -15.19 -18.89
C TYR A 789 -42.30 -14.29 -17.65
N ASN A 790 -41.43 -13.27 -17.66
CA ASN A 790 -41.23 -12.28 -16.61
C ASN A 790 -40.97 -10.88 -17.19
N THR A 791 -40.96 -9.87 -16.34
CA THR A 791 -40.69 -8.48 -16.76
C THR A 791 -39.21 -8.11 -16.65
N ASP A 792 -38.39 -8.92 -15.97
CA ASP A 792 -37.00 -8.58 -15.65
C ASP A 792 -36.02 -8.97 -16.76
N GLY A 793 -36.03 -10.23 -17.20
CA GLY A 793 -35.15 -10.74 -18.26
C GLY A 793 -33.67 -10.63 -17.90
N PHE A 794 -33.26 -11.14 -16.72
CA PHE A 794 -31.86 -11.20 -16.30
C PHE A 794 -31.18 -12.48 -16.80
N ILE A 795 -29.86 -12.43 -16.96
CA ILE A 795 -29.00 -13.60 -17.16
C ILE A 795 -27.94 -13.58 -16.07
N PHE A 796 -27.84 -14.69 -15.34
CA PHE A 796 -26.79 -14.92 -14.36
C PHE A 796 -25.77 -15.90 -14.92
N VAL A 797 -24.49 -15.55 -14.84
CA VAL A 797 -23.36 -16.43 -15.07
C VAL A 797 -22.64 -16.64 -13.74
N LYS A 798 -22.51 -17.89 -13.30
CA LYS A 798 -21.91 -18.23 -12.00
C LYS A 798 -20.80 -19.25 -12.14
N GLN A 799 -19.68 -19.01 -11.48
CA GLN A 799 -18.60 -19.96 -11.27
C GLN A 799 -18.34 -20.13 -9.78
N GLU A 800 -18.41 -21.36 -9.26
CA GLU A 800 -18.20 -21.71 -7.85
C GLU A 800 -17.14 -22.79 -7.64
N GLN A 801 -16.66 -23.40 -8.72
CA GLN A 801 -15.59 -24.40 -8.67
C GLN A 801 -14.21 -23.71 -8.73
N ALA A 802 -13.16 -24.41 -8.35
CA ALA A 802 -11.77 -23.92 -8.40
C ALA A 802 -11.21 -23.87 -9.84
N LEU A 803 -11.97 -23.29 -10.77
CA LEU A 803 -11.72 -23.30 -12.22
C LEU A 803 -11.86 -21.89 -12.81
N PRO A 804 -11.16 -21.58 -13.93
CA PRO A 804 -11.24 -20.28 -14.61
C PRO A 804 -12.59 -20.02 -15.27
N CYS A 805 -12.91 -18.74 -15.46
CA CYS A 805 -14.07 -18.30 -16.21
C CYS A 805 -13.85 -16.89 -16.76
N SER A 806 -13.85 -16.77 -18.09
CA SER A 806 -13.80 -15.48 -18.80
C SER A 806 -14.97 -15.39 -19.78
N VAL A 807 -15.81 -14.38 -19.58
CA VAL A 807 -16.98 -14.11 -20.44
C VAL A 807 -16.64 -12.96 -21.37
N LEU A 808 -16.58 -13.24 -22.67
CA LEU A 808 -16.32 -12.24 -23.70
C LEU A 808 -17.61 -11.57 -24.18
N ALA A 809 -18.68 -12.38 -24.34
CA ALA A 809 -19.97 -11.86 -24.79
C ALA A 809 -21.12 -12.80 -24.42
N ILE A 810 -22.33 -12.22 -24.35
CA ILE A 810 -23.60 -12.94 -24.10
C ILE A 810 -24.57 -12.59 -25.21
N TYR A 811 -25.13 -13.61 -25.91
CA TYR A 811 -26.10 -13.43 -26.97
C TYR A 811 -27.43 -14.10 -26.59
N PRO A 812 -28.33 -13.38 -25.90
CA PRO A 812 -29.65 -13.87 -25.57
C PRO A 812 -30.62 -13.79 -26.76
N THR A 813 -31.45 -14.81 -26.95
CA THR A 813 -32.59 -14.76 -27.83
C THR A 813 -33.85 -14.53 -26.99
N VAL A 814 -34.45 -13.36 -27.16
CA VAL A 814 -35.58 -12.86 -26.38
C VAL A 814 -36.86 -12.90 -27.20
N VAL A 815 -37.93 -13.32 -26.56
CA VAL A 815 -39.31 -13.24 -27.08
C VAL A 815 -40.07 -12.29 -26.17
N THR A 816 -40.67 -11.25 -26.75
CA THR A 816 -41.51 -10.27 -26.03
C THR A 816 -42.98 -10.49 -26.37
N SER A 817 -43.84 -10.24 -25.38
CA SER A 817 -45.29 -10.21 -25.55
C SER A 817 -45.84 -8.94 -24.92
N ASP A 818 -46.80 -8.31 -25.58
CA ASP A 818 -47.44 -7.10 -25.07
C ASP A 818 -48.59 -7.39 -24.08
N GLY A 819 -48.73 -8.63 -23.57
CA GLY A 819 -49.73 -9.03 -22.61
C GLY A 819 -50.86 -9.81 -23.26
#